data_94f653ecbee669742c7d94f75218f07e
#
_entry.id   94f653ecbee669742c7d94f75218f07e
#
_cell.length_a   1.000
_cell.length_b   1.000
_cell.length_c   1.000
_cell.angle_alpha   90.00
_cell.angle_beta   90.00
_cell.angle_gamma   90.00
#
_symmetry.space_group_name_H-M   'P 1'
#
loop_
_entity.id
_entity.type
_entity.pdbx_description
1 polymer ?
#
loop_
_entity_poly.entity_id
_entity_poly.type
_entity_poly.pdbx_seq_one_letter_code
_entity_poly.pdbx_strand_id
1 'polypeptide(L)'
;MTFIIFGEDKDNKCKFIFMKKLLSLVFCGLLLFGCSDKYDDSALRNDLNDLENRVTKLEELCKQMNTNISSLQKIVEALQDNLSISKVEQISDGYIIHFSDGSTATIKNGKNSEDAPIIGVKKDTDGIYYWTLDGEWLTDEKGNKVKAQGTDGKDGVDGEDGNDGVDGEDGVDGTNGKDGKDGITPQLKIENGRWMLSMDNGKTWTDIGQATGADGKDGEDGEDGTDGEDGVDGKDGTNGIFKSVREDDDNVYFTLEDDSVITIPKSDNSKFAIAFDTTDIAILNGGESKTISYTITDATENTVVKAIAQDGWKVKVNATSTDKGTITITAPNPIVESEILVFANDGSYRTVMVSLNCMQGQINIADNSIDATPAGGTQEIKLTTNLDYTVEIPDNAKSWLSLAPETRAMREDTIVFEVTANEGIQRYATVALKDEQGNILQTIIFRQLGMCTEIHVETKGELENELADYDYANIESLKITGVLNDVDFLFIYRMMPNLKNLDIAEVNITALPTQAFYNSKNVEHLILPNTLITIGEEMFYQSDLRSVVIPTNVTTVGYSAFKRCSSLTTVTFEKESQLKTIGGDYYYGAFSDCTALTSIEIPASVETIGNTAFSDCSSLATVTFEKGSRLKTIGNNAYYRCTSLTSIEIPASVETIEKKAFMHCSSLATVTFEKGSQLKTIAGDSYDGAFSDCTALTSIEIPASVETIEATAFKRCSKLTTITFEKGSLLKTIGGGYYSSYYHGAFSDCSSLTSIEIPASVETIEATAFSDCSQLATVTFEKGSQLKTIGGGYSSSYYYGAFLGCSSLTPIEIPASVETIEATAFKRCSKLTTVTFEKGSQLKIIGGGFDTNVGYRYIYGAFSELKNLMTVDMSACTQVEIIEECAFYNDPELRLFKVSTETPPTCENNAFVGINPYSVLKVPSGCANAYKAATGWKNFASITGLDE
;
A
#
# COMPACT_ATOMS: atom_id res chain seq x y z
N MET A 1 7.28 -16.95 9.87
CA MET A 1 8.13 -16.95 11.09
C MET A 1 8.16 -15.50 11.55
N THR A 2 7.33 -15.17 12.50
CA THR A 2 6.96 -13.81 12.90
C THR A 2 8.09 -13.17 13.70
N PHE A 3 8.64 -12.08 13.23
CA PHE A 3 9.53 -11.23 14.02
C PHE A 3 8.68 -10.24 14.81
N ILE A 4 8.69 -10.37 16.10
CA ILE A 4 8.15 -9.39 17.04
C ILE A 4 9.33 -8.55 17.53
N ILE A 5 9.32 -7.27 17.26
CA ILE A 5 10.25 -6.28 17.82
C ILE A 5 9.71 -5.90 19.20
N PHE A 6 10.52 -6.07 20.21
CA PHE A 6 10.22 -5.63 21.59
C PHE A 6 11.23 -4.56 22.03
N GLY A 7 10.70 -3.54 22.65
CA GLY A 7 11.43 -2.53 23.37
C GLY A 7 12.27 -3.08 24.54
N GLU A 8 13.12 -2.22 25.07
CA GLU A 8 14.12 -2.54 26.09
C GLU A 8 13.55 -3.27 27.32
N ASP A 9 13.85 -4.54 27.44
CA ASP A 9 13.72 -5.24 28.70
C ASP A 9 14.90 -6.17 28.96
N LYS A 10 15.37 -6.19 30.20
CA LYS A 10 16.57 -6.93 30.68
C LYS A 10 16.52 -8.44 30.46
N ASP A 11 15.37 -8.98 30.02
CA ASP A 11 15.15 -10.41 29.78
C ASP A 11 15.57 -10.93 28.39
N ASN A 12 16.01 -10.06 27.50
CA ASN A 12 16.42 -10.47 26.14
C ASN A 12 17.67 -11.36 26.12
N LYS A 13 18.54 -11.28 27.12
CA LYS A 13 19.68 -12.22 27.24
C LYS A 13 19.24 -13.68 27.45
N CYS A 14 18.14 -13.89 28.16
CA CYS A 14 17.60 -15.25 28.36
C CYS A 14 16.97 -15.85 27.10
N LYS A 15 16.29 -15.06 26.28
CA LYS A 15 15.65 -15.59 25.04
C LYS A 15 16.68 -15.95 23.97
N PHE A 16 17.75 -15.17 23.85
CA PHE A 16 18.84 -15.47 22.90
C PHE A 16 19.63 -16.73 23.31
N ILE A 17 19.86 -16.91 24.60
CA ILE A 17 20.47 -18.14 25.15
C ILE A 17 19.55 -19.34 24.93
N PHE A 18 18.23 -19.15 25.00
CA PHE A 18 17.25 -20.21 24.75
C PHE A 18 17.19 -20.60 23.26
N MET A 19 17.29 -19.63 22.35
CA MET A 19 17.40 -19.91 20.91
C MET A 19 18.71 -20.61 20.54
N LYS A 20 19.87 -20.20 21.10
CA LYS A 20 21.12 -20.91 20.93
C LYS A 20 21.05 -22.36 21.46
N LYS A 21 20.38 -22.58 22.60
CA LYS A 21 20.16 -23.93 23.16
C LYS A 21 19.13 -24.75 22.35
N LEU A 22 18.11 -24.10 21.79
CA LEU A 22 17.10 -24.76 20.93
C LEU A 22 17.72 -25.18 19.60
N LEU A 23 18.56 -24.34 18.99
CA LEU A 23 19.29 -24.67 17.76
C LEU A 23 20.28 -25.81 17.99
N SER A 24 20.99 -25.81 19.13
CA SER A 24 21.89 -26.88 19.55
C SER A 24 21.13 -28.20 19.84
N LEU A 25 19.89 -28.15 20.39
CA LEU A 25 19.06 -29.34 20.65
C LEU A 25 18.47 -29.92 19.34
N VAL A 26 18.09 -29.08 18.37
CA VAL A 26 17.64 -29.55 17.05
C VAL A 26 18.81 -30.20 16.30
N PHE A 27 20.00 -29.69 16.44
CA PHE A 27 21.22 -30.29 15.85
C PHE A 27 21.63 -31.61 16.52
N CYS A 28 21.49 -31.71 17.84
CA CYS A 28 21.68 -32.99 18.55
C CYS A 28 20.59 -34.02 18.21
N GLY A 29 19.33 -33.58 17.95
CA GLY A 29 18.26 -34.47 17.54
C GLY A 29 18.43 -35.07 16.14
N LEU A 30 19.07 -34.33 15.24
CA LEU A 30 19.40 -34.79 13.88
C LEU A 30 20.59 -35.77 13.84
N LEU A 31 21.46 -35.74 14.87
CA LEU A 31 22.60 -36.65 14.96
C LEU A 31 22.28 -38.02 15.57
N LEU A 32 21.04 -38.25 16.07
CA LEU A 32 20.62 -39.49 16.70
C LEU A 32 19.86 -40.45 15.78
N PHE A 33 19.61 -40.09 14.53
CA PHE A 33 19.14 -41.04 13.54
C PHE A 33 20.28 -41.44 12.60
N GLY A 34 21.02 -42.44 13.07
CA GLY A 34 22.13 -42.98 12.32
C GLY A 34 21.68 -43.74 11.08
N CYS A 35 22.26 -43.42 9.94
CA CYS A 35 22.56 -44.37 8.88
C CYS A 35 24.01 -44.12 8.44
N SER A 36 24.77 -45.19 8.44
CA SER A 36 26.18 -45.20 8.09
C SER A 36 26.37 -44.93 6.62
N ASP A 37 26.96 -43.79 6.28
CA ASP A 37 27.88 -43.64 5.16
C ASP A 37 28.63 -42.33 5.38
N LYS A 38 29.97 -42.40 5.11
CA LYS A 38 30.90 -41.31 5.34
C LYS A 38 30.52 -40.04 4.64
N TYR A 39 29.78 -39.17 5.31
CA TYR A 39 29.64 -37.78 4.90
C TYR A 39 30.70 -36.94 5.55
N ASP A 40 31.52 -36.26 4.76
CA ASP A 40 32.48 -35.25 5.24
C ASP A 40 31.68 -34.00 5.62
N ASP A 41 31.48 -33.79 6.92
CA ASP A 41 30.72 -32.65 7.48
C ASP A 41 31.61 -31.41 7.75
N SER A 42 32.84 -31.42 7.23
CA SER A 42 33.81 -30.35 7.45
C SER A 42 33.36 -29.02 6.83
N ALA A 43 32.72 -29.06 5.66
CA ALA A 43 32.17 -27.87 5.02
C ALA A 43 31.02 -27.26 5.85
N LEU A 44 30.10 -28.09 6.36
CA LEU A 44 28.97 -27.64 7.19
C LEU A 44 29.43 -27.04 8.54
N ARG A 45 30.50 -27.56 9.12
CA ARG A 45 31.11 -27.02 10.35
C ARG A 45 31.79 -25.68 10.09
N ASN A 46 32.46 -25.55 8.96
CA ASN A 46 33.06 -24.26 8.57
C ASN A 46 31.99 -23.21 8.30
N ASP A 47 30.90 -23.57 7.62
CA ASP A 47 29.76 -22.67 7.39
C ASP A 47 29.07 -22.26 8.69
N LEU A 48 28.98 -23.18 9.68
CA LEU A 48 28.38 -22.89 10.98
C LEU A 48 29.28 -21.94 11.82
N ASN A 49 30.60 -22.16 11.81
CA ASN A 49 31.54 -21.25 12.46
C ASN A 49 31.57 -19.86 11.79
N ASP A 50 31.46 -19.81 10.47
CA ASP A 50 31.31 -18.55 9.74
C ASP A 50 30.04 -17.81 10.14
N LEU A 51 28.92 -18.53 10.22
CA LEU A 51 27.64 -17.96 10.67
C LEU A 51 27.68 -17.43 12.11
N GLU A 52 28.32 -18.15 13.04
CA GLU A 52 28.52 -17.70 14.43
C GLU A 52 29.41 -16.45 14.52
N ASN A 53 30.45 -16.38 13.74
CA ASN A 53 31.32 -15.21 13.66
C ASN A 53 30.58 -14.00 13.07
N ARG A 54 29.76 -14.22 12.04
CA ARG A 54 28.93 -13.16 11.41
C ARG A 54 27.88 -12.62 12.36
N VAL A 55 27.23 -13.46 13.16
CA VAL A 55 26.25 -13.05 14.17
C VAL A 55 26.93 -12.21 15.27
N THR A 56 28.10 -12.61 15.72
CA THR A 56 28.82 -11.89 16.76
C THR A 56 29.25 -10.49 16.29
N LYS A 57 29.73 -10.39 15.04
CA LYS A 57 30.10 -9.12 14.44
C LYS A 57 28.88 -8.20 14.20
N LEU A 58 27.73 -8.76 13.84
CA LEU A 58 26.46 -8.00 13.74
C LEU A 58 26.02 -7.43 15.10
N GLU A 59 26.18 -8.20 16.17
CA GLU A 59 25.87 -7.73 17.53
C GLU A 59 26.77 -6.57 17.96
N GLU A 60 28.06 -6.58 17.60
CA GLU A 60 28.99 -5.48 17.87
C GLU A 60 28.63 -4.23 17.04
N LEU A 61 28.33 -4.42 15.77
CA LEU A 61 27.94 -3.32 14.87
C LEU A 61 26.64 -2.64 15.34
N CYS A 62 25.62 -3.41 15.70
CA CYS A 62 24.40 -2.86 16.27
C CYS A 62 24.65 -2.05 17.55
N LYS A 63 25.58 -2.50 18.38
CA LYS A 63 26.00 -1.75 19.56
C LYS A 63 26.64 -0.41 19.22
N GLN A 64 27.50 -0.40 18.20
CA GLN A 64 28.22 0.78 17.75
C GLN A 64 27.27 1.78 17.06
N MET A 65 26.37 1.29 16.22
CA MET A 65 25.32 2.11 15.62
C MET A 65 24.40 2.74 16.67
N ASN A 66 23.93 1.94 17.63
CA ASN A 66 23.09 2.46 18.72
C ASN A 66 23.84 3.51 19.58
N THR A 67 25.15 3.37 19.73
CA THR A 67 25.96 4.37 20.44
C THR A 67 26.05 5.68 19.65
N ASN A 68 26.25 5.62 18.36
CA ASN A 68 26.30 6.81 17.49
C ASN A 68 24.93 7.46 17.35
N ILE A 69 23.86 6.69 17.19
CA ILE A 69 22.48 7.19 17.16
C ILE A 69 22.15 7.90 18.49
N SER A 70 22.44 7.28 19.62
CA SER A 70 22.24 7.89 20.93
C SER A 70 23.09 9.17 21.12
N SER A 71 24.25 9.24 20.51
CA SER A 71 25.11 10.42 20.57
C SER A 71 24.60 11.54 19.68
N LEU A 72 24.08 11.21 18.49
CA LEU A 72 23.43 12.17 17.61
C LEU A 72 22.13 12.69 18.23
N GLN A 73 21.35 11.82 18.89
CA GLN A 73 20.18 12.23 19.65
C GLN A 73 20.54 13.23 20.76
N LYS A 74 21.58 12.97 21.51
CA LYS A 74 22.07 13.90 22.54
C LYS A 74 22.55 15.25 21.97
N ILE A 75 23.15 15.24 20.78
CA ILE A 75 23.51 16.48 20.08
C ILE A 75 22.26 17.26 19.70
N VAL A 76 21.26 16.55 19.15
CA VAL A 76 19.98 17.17 18.76
C VAL A 76 19.25 17.70 19.99
N GLU A 77 19.14 16.93 21.07
CA GLU A 77 18.55 17.36 22.34
C GLU A 77 19.27 18.61 22.90
N ALA A 78 20.61 18.57 22.95
CA ALA A 78 21.38 19.70 23.41
C ALA A 78 21.16 20.96 22.55
N LEU A 79 21.04 20.82 21.24
CA LEU A 79 20.78 21.93 20.34
C LEU A 79 19.32 22.44 20.45
N GLN A 80 18.36 21.54 20.70
CA GLN A 80 16.96 21.91 20.99
C GLN A 80 16.82 22.67 22.31
N ASP A 81 17.63 22.32 23.29
CA ASP A 81 17.69 23.02 24.59
C ASP A 81 18.55 24.31 24.54
N ASN A 82 18.93 24.75 23.33
CA ASN A 82 19.82 25.92 23.11
C ASN A 82 21.17 25.81 23.80
N LEU A 83 21.71 24.63 24.01
CA LEU A 83 23.04 24.42 24.52
C LEU A 83 24.06 24.63 23.40
N SER A 84 25.07 25.45 23.65
CA SER A 84 26.18 25.64 22.71
C SER A 84 27.27 24.58 22.90
N ILE A 85 27.98 24.29 21.82
CA ILE A 85 29.16 23.41 21.90
C ILE A 85 30.31 24.21 22.52
N SER A 86 30.82 23.72 23.66
CA SER A 86 31.91 24.38 24.38
C SER A 86 33.29 23.92 23.91
N LYS A 87 33.42 22.69 23.46
CA LYS A 87 34.68 22.10 22.99
C LYS A 87 34.40 20.85 22.15
N VAL A 88 35.24 20.57 21.13
CA VAL A 88 35.33 19.29 20.46
C VAL A 88 36.70 18.68 20.79
N GLU A 89 36.74 17.44 21.27
CA GLU A 89 37.94 16.74 21.65
C GLU A 89 38.07 15.51 20.74
N GLN A 90 39.19 15.41 20.03
CA GLN A 90 39.50 14.25 19.20
C GLN A 90 39.99 13.12 20.06
N ILE A 91 39.47 11.91 19.84
CA ILE A 91 39.93 10.67 20.49
C ILE A 91 40.40 9.68 19.43
N SER A 92 41.07 8.64 19.83
CA SER A 92 41.68 7.66 18.89
C SER A 92 40.67 7.00 17.95
N ASP A 93 39.38 6.94 18.31
CA ASP A 93 38.33 6.28 17.55
C ASP A 93 37.09 7.19 17.35
N GLY A 94 37.27 8.51 17.34
CA GLY A 94 36.16 9.45 17.11
C GLY A 94 36.37 10.83 17.73
N TYR A 95 35.26 11.44 18.13
CA TYR A 95 35.20 12.78 18.72
C TYR A 95 34.28 12.80 19.94
N ILE A 96 34.64 13.58 20.96
CA ILE A 96 33.77 13.92 22.08
C ILE A 96 33.37 15.38 21.92
N ILE A 97 32.06 15.61 21.81
CA ILE A 97 31.48 16.96 21.78
C ILE A 97 31.06 17.30 23.19
N HIS A 98 31.56 18.42 23.72
CA HIS A 98 31.21 18.96 25.04
C HIS A 98 30.23 20.11 24.86
N PHE A 99 29.13 20.12 25.61
CA PHE A 99 28.14 21.18 25.61
C PHE A 99 28.37 22.18 26.76
N SER A 100 27.73 23.35 26.67
CA SER A 100 27.87 24.41 27.65
C SER A 100 27.38 24.07 29.06
N ASP A 101 26.51 23.08 29.20
CA ASP A 101 26.02 22.53 30.46
C ASP A 101 26.98 21.49 31.10
N GLY A 102 28.06 21.13 30.40
CA GLY A 102 29.00 20.11 30.80
C GLY A 102 28.64 18.67 30.36
N SER A 103 27.51 18.47 29.66
CA SER A 103 27.16 17.20 29.06
C SER A 103 28.04 16.89 27.84
N THR A 104 28.10 15.62 27.42
CA THR A 104 28.93 15.19 26.29
C THR A 104 28.23 14.20 25.41
N ALA A 105 28.52 14.27 24.10
CA ALA A 105 28.16 13.27 23.13
C ALA A 105 29.42 12.73 22.44
N THR A 106 29.53 11.41 22.31
CA THR A 106 30.70 10.77 21.70
C THR A 106 30.32 10.20 20.34
N ILE A 107 30.89 10.72 19.29
CA ILE A 107 30.78 10.19 17.93
C ILE A 107 31.98 9.29 17.68
N LYS A 108 31.75 8.02 17.41
CA LYS A 108 32.81 7.06 17.05
C LYS A 108 32.94 6.97 15.54
N ASN A 109 34.14 7.09 15.05
CA ASN A 109 34.49 6.76 13.69
C ASN A 109 34.25 5.26 13.50
N GLY A 110 33.73 4.87 12.34
CA GLY A 110 33.71 3.45 11.96
C GLY A 110 35.17 2.94 12.00
N LYS A 111 35.36 1.72 12.49
CA LYS A 111 36.70 1.15 12.59
C LYS A 111 37.37 1.13 11.22
N ASN A 112 38.59 1.64 11.24
CA ASN A 112 39.65 1.60 10.25
C ASN A 112 39.35 1.20 8.81
N SER A 113 39.73 2.12 7.95
CA SER A 113 39.76 2.06 6.50
C SER A 113 40.55 0.89 5.84
N GLU A 114 41.17 0.02 6.62
CA GLU A 114 41.91 -1.11 6.04
C GLU A 114 41.01 -2.27 5.59
N ASP A 115 39.80 -2.36 6.10
CA ASP A 115 38.88 -3.45 5.74
C ASP A 115 37.60 -2.97 4.98
N ALA A 116 37.52 -1.70 4.65
CA ALA A 116 36.46 -1.25 3.76
C ALA A 116 36.81 -1.65 2.32
N PRO A 117 35.90 -2.30 1.58
CA PRO A 117 36.19 -2.67 0.22
C PRO A 117 36.46 -1.41 -0.62
N ILE A 118 37.62 -1.42 -1.28
CA ILE A 118 38.05 -0.28 -2.09
C ILE A 118 37.47 -0.45 -3.50
N ILE A 119 36.56 0.41 -3.87
CA ILE A 119 36.13 0.52 -5.27
C ILE A 119 37.19 1.36 -6.02
N GLY A 120 37.74 0.77 -7.04
CA GLY A 120 38.72 1.41 -7.93
C GLY A 120 38.33 1.25 -9.39
N VAL A 121 39.05 1.94 -10.24
CA VAL A 121 38.94 1.81 -11.68
C VAL A 121 40.30 1.43 -12.25
N LYS A 122 40.35 0.38 -13.07
CA LYS A 122 41.57 -0.08 -13.69
C LYS A 122 41.39 -0.31 -15.16
N LYS A 123 42.38 0.09 -15.95
CA LYS A 123 42.38 -0.12 -17.38
C LYS A 123 42.78 -1.54 -17.72
N ASP A 124 41.98 -2.24 -18.51
CA ASP A 124 42.27 -3.60 -18.96
C ASP A 124 43.13 -3.57 -20.25
N THR A 125 43.52 -4.72 -20.69
CA THR A 125 44.34 -4.91 -21.92
C THR A 125 43.58 -4.53 -23.21
N ASP A 126 42.25 -4.46 -23.16
CA ASP A 126 41.41 -4.01 -24.25
C ASP A 126 41.31 -2.46 -24.35
N GLY A 127 42.00 -1.75 -23.47
CA GLY A 127 41.99 -0.30 -23.43
C GLY A 127 40.81 0.33 -22.68
N ILE A 128 39.85 -0.46 -22.21
CA ILE A 128 38.64 -0.03 -21.50
C ILE A 128 38.92 0.00 -19.99
N TYR A 129 38.30 0.97 -19.31
CA TYR A 129 38.33 1.04 -17.86
C TYR A 129 37.17 0.21 -17.26
N TYR A 130 37.52 -0.65 -16.33
CA TYR A 130 36.57 -1.48 -15.61
C TYR A 130 36.64 -1.20 -14.10
N TRP A 131 35.53 -1.37 -13.43
CA TRP A 131 35.47 -1.27 -11.99
C TRP A 131 36.21 -2.41 -11.32
N THR A 132 36.89 -2.10 -10.24
CA THR A 132 37.56 -3.09 -9.37
C THR A 132 37.03 -2.95 -7.94
N LEU A 133 37.00 -4.06 -7.23
CA LEU A 133 36.72 -4.15 -5.80
C LEU A 133 37.99 -4.75 -5.17
N ASP A 134 38.64 -4.05 -4.23
CA ASP A 134 39.93 -4.45 -3.60
C ASP A 134 41.02 -4.78 -4.64
N GLY A 135 41.00 -4.09 -5.75
CA GLY A 135 41.96 -4.28 -6.85
C GLY A 135 41.68 -5.43 -7.82
N GLU A 136 40.71 -6.29 -7.50
CA GLU A 136 40.20 -7.35 -8.36
C GLU A 136 39.06 -6.84 -9.25
N TRP A 137 38.87 -7.46 -10.42
CA TRP A 137 37.83 -7.03 -11.35
C TRP A 137 36.44 -7.27 -10.77
N LEU A 138 35.61 -6.21 -10.75
CA LEU A 138 34.20 -6.34 -10.45
C LEU A 138 33.49 -7.01 -11.64
N THR A 139 32.73 -8.07 -11.35
CA THR A 139 32.02 -8.84 -12.37
C THR A 139 30.52 -8.85 -12.11
N ASP A 140 29.75 -8.90 -13.22
CA ASP A 140 28.29 -9.09 -13.17
C ASP A 140 27.94 -10.57 -12.81
N GLU A 141 26.65 -10.85 -12.62
CA GLU A 141 26.15 -12.21 -12.31
C GLU A 141 26.53 -13.27 -13.37
N LYS A 142 26.99 -12.85 -14.55
CA LYS A 142 27.41 -13.73 -15.63
C LYS A 142 28.93 -13.85 -15.72
N GLY A 143 29.67 -13.21 -14.81
CA GLY A 143 31.11 -13.21 -14.74
C GLY A 143 31.80 -12.23 -15.71
N ASN A 144 31.09 -11.30 -16.33
CA ASN A 144 31.71 -10.30 -17.19
C ASN A 144 32.19 -9.12 -16.35
N LYS A 145 33.35 -8.54 -16.73
CA LYS A 145 33.88 -7.33 -16.09
C LYS A 145 32.94 -6.15 -16.28
N VAL A 146 32.71 -5.39 -15.23
CA VAL A 146 31.79 -4.23 -15.24
C VAL A 146 32.58 -3.01 -15.68
N LYS A 147 32.18 -2.40 -16.80
CA LYS A 147 32.82 -1.21 -17.35
C LYS A 147 32.64 0.00 -16.43
N ALA A 148 33.71 0.72 -16.17
CA ALA A 148 33.70 1.98 -15.44
C ALA A 148 33.44 3.19 -16.36
N GLN A 149 33.56 2.96 -17.66
CA GLN A 149 33.06 3.94 -18.65
C GLN A 149 31.61 3.63 -18.89
N GLY A 150 30.82 4.69 -19.08
CA GLY A 150 29.54 4.54 -19.72
C GLY A 150 29.78 3.74 -21.00
N THR A 151 28.93 2.87 -21.38
CA THR A 151 28.87 2.44 -22.73
C THR A 151 28.51 3.69 -23.48
N ASP A 152 29.43 4.20 -24.13
CA ASP A 152 29.28 5.19 -25.10
C ASP A 152 28.20 4.78 -25.94
N GLY A 153 27.28 5.71 -25.96
CA GLY A 153 26.17 5.45 -26.68
C GLY A 153 26.51 4.66 -27.82
N LYS A 154 26.53 3.62 -27.69
CA LYS A 154 27.02 2.74 -28.49
C LYS A 154 27.74 3.29 -29.41
N ASP A 155 28.47 3.85 -28.92
CA ASP A 155 29.24 4.63 -29.47
C ASP A 155 28.98 4.68 -30.54
N GLY A 156 28.31 5.30 -30.45
CA GLY A 156 28.29 5.29 -31.29
C GLY A 156 28.82 4.51 -31.89
N VAL A 157 28.81 3.75 -31.63
CA VAL A 157 29.56 2.97 -31.97
C VAL A 157 30.37 3.55 -32.60
N ASP A 158 30.78 3.98 -32.01
CA ASP A 158 31.57 4.61 -32.39
C ASP A 158 31.41 4.90 -33.46
N GLY A 159 30.81 5.59 -33.46
CA GLY A 159 30.67 5.79 -34.42
C GLY A 159 31.31 5.40 -35.31
N GLU A 160 31.54 4.44 -35.21
CA GLU A 160 32.32 4.10 -35.97
C GLU A 160 32.57 5.18 -36.60
N ASP A 161 32.92 5.68 -35.85
CA ASP A 161 33.47 6.58 -36.18
C ASP A 161 32.87 7.24 -37.05
N GLY A 162 32.06 7.79 -36.67
CA GLY A 162 31.52 8.42 -37.40
C GLY A 162 32.29 8.72 -38.38
N ASN A 163 32.51 7.94 -38.96
CA ASN A 163 33.25 8.12 -39.95
C ASN A 163 33.47 9.43 -40.10
N ASP A 164 34.19 9.81 -39.19
CA ASP A 164 34.74 10.91 -39.44
C ASP A 164 33.96 11.73 -40.25
N GLY A 165 33.00 12.13 -39.65
CA GLY A 165 32.14 12.94 -40.36
C GLY A 165 33.10 13.80 -41.02
N VAL A 166 33.60 13.31 -42.00
CA VAL A 166 34.38 13.96 -42.86
C VAL A 166 34.59 15.34 -42.44
N ASP A 167 35.56 15.53 -41.61
CA ASP A 167 35.89 16.86 -41.25
C ASP A 167 34.77 17.82 -41.33
N GLY A 168 33.66 17.24 -41.01
CA GLY A 168 32.51 18.05 -41.00
C GLY A 168 32.84 19.02 -39.95
N GLU A 169 32.94 20.19 -40.28
CA GLU A 169 32.87 21.32 -39.46
C GLU A 169 32.24 20.88 -38.21
N ASP A 170 33.01 20.72 -37.16
CA ASP A 170 32.71 20.22 -35.87
C ASP A 170 31.28 20.05 -35.76
N GLY A 171 30.95 18.89 -36.18
CA GLY A 171 29.63 18.75 -36.63
C GLY A 171 28.79 19.22 -35.55
N VAL A 172 28.22 20.26 -35.74
CA VAL A 172 27.34 20.86 -34.80
C VAL A 172 26.91 19.76 -33.95
N ASP A 173 27.58 19.61 -32.86
CA ASP A 173 27.61 18.50 -31.96
C ASP A 173 26.43 17.66 -32.19
N GLY A 174 26.67 16.66 -32.94
CA GLY A 174 25.58 16.02 -33.53
C GLY A 174 24.53 15.95 -32.52
N THR A 175 23.52 16.70 -32.61
CA THR A 175 22.57 16.95 -31.60
C THR A 175 22.37 15.70 -30.96
N ASN A 176 23.36 15.47 -30.38
CA ASN A 176 23.66 14.61 -29.36
C ASN A 176 23.00 13.35 -29.63
N GLY A 177 23.68 12.45 -30.11
CA GLY A 177 23.25 11.12 -29.83
C GLY A 177 22.86 11.20 -28.39
N LYS A 178 21.56 11.27 -28.11
CA LYS A 178 20.95 11.48 -26.78
C LYS A 178 21.86 10.82 -25.80
N ASP A 179 22.48 11.61 -25.00
CA ASP A 179 23.53 11.29 -24.11
C ASP A 179 23.54 9.80 -23.79
N GLY A 180 24.62 9.16 -24.17
CA GLY A 180 24.76 7.75 -23.85
C GLY A 180 24.44 7.66 -22.39
N LYS A 181 23.53 6.78 -21.97
CA LYS A 181 23.11 6.68 -20.58
C LYS A 181 24.36 6.75 -19.75
N ASP A 182 24.47 7.75 -18.92
CA ASP A 182 25.63 8.02 -18.08
C ASP A 182 26.18 6.70 -17.57
N GLY A 183 27.52 6.57 -17.67
CA GLY A 183 28.17 5.36 -17.20
C GLY A 183 27.68 5.10 -15.79
N ILE A 184 27.19 3.90 -15.53
CA ILE A 184 26.67 3.56 -14.20
C ILE A 184 27.81 3.72 -13.22
N THR A 185 27.75 4.73 -12.37
CA THR A 185 28.66 4.82 -11.24
C THR A 185 28.15 3.86 -10.19
N PRO A 186 28.91 2.81 -9.83
CA PRO A 186 28.51 1.91 -8.76
C PRO A 186 28.27 2.71 -7.48
N GLN A 187 27.16 2.45 -6.83
CA GLN A 187 26.81 3.06 -5.55
C GLN A 187 27.07 2.07 -4.42
N LEU A 188 27.66 2.54 -3.34
CA LEU A 188 27.86 1.78 -2.14
C LEU A 188 26.94 2.32 -1.04
N LYS A 189 26.31 1.42 -0.31
CA LYS A 189 25.66 1.73 0.98
C LYS A 189 26.00 0.63 1.99
N ILE A 190 25.81 0.95 3.26
CA ILE A 190 25.82 -0.06 4.31
C ILE A 190 24.37 -0.35 4.66
N GLU A 191 23.97 -1.60 4.59
CA GLU A 191 22.67 -2.07 4.98
C GLU A 191 22.82 -3.35 5.80
N ASN A 192 22.21 -3.37 6.99
CA ASN A 192 22.34 -4.47 7.95
C ASN A 192 23.81 -4.85 8.28
N GLY A 193 24.69 -3.83 8.36
CA GLY A 193 26.11 -4.05 8.67
C GLY A 193 26.94 -4.67 7.55
N ARG A 194 26.44 -4.66 6.32
CA ARG A 194 27.12 -5.17 5.14
C ARG A 194 27.25 -4.11 4.06
N TRP A 195 28.34 -4.15 3.33
CA TRP A 195 28.51 -3.35 2.13
C TRP A 195 27.58 -3.85 1.05
N MET A 196 26.69 -2.99 0.60
CA MET A 196 25.80 -3.23 -0.52
C MET A 196 26.26 -2.41 -1.71
N LEU A 197 26.41 -3.04 -2.86
CA LEU A 197 26.81 -2.42 -4.11
C LEU A 197 25.62 -2.40 -5.06
N SER A 198 25.29 -1.25 -5.57
CA SER A 198 24.34 -1.11 -6.67
C SER A 198 25.08 -0.82 -7.97
N MET A 199 24.75 -1.57 -9.00
CA MET A 199 25.30 -1.45 -10.34
C MET A 199 24.29 -0.86 -11.33
N ASP A 200 23.12 -0.42 -10.85
CA ASP A 200 22.00 0.06 -11.65
C ASP A 200 21.42 1.37 -11.10
N ASN A 201 22.30 2.18 -10.50
CA ASN A 201 21.94 3.49 -9.93
C ASN A 201 20.94 3.41 -8.75
N GLY A 202 21.15 2.43 -7.89
CA GLY A 202 20.39 2.26 -6.64
C GLY A 202 19.11 1.43 -6.77
N LYS A 203 18.83 0.84 -7.92
CA LYS A 203 17.62 0.04 -8.13
C LYS A 203 17.73 -1.37 -7.56
N THR A 204 18.90 -1.99 -7.71
CA THR A 204 19.19 -3.30 -7.10
C THR A 204 20.50 -3.22 -6.30
N TRP A 205 20.60 -4.01 -5.24
CA TRP A 205 21.73 -3.98 -4.33
C TRP A 205 22.26 -5.38 -4.11
N THR A 206 23.57 -5.59 -4.36
CA THR A 206 24.26 -6.85 -4.15
C THR A 206 25.12 -6.74 -2.88
N ASP A 207 25.04 -7.71 -2.02
CA ASP A 207 25.89 -7.84 -0.84
C ASP A 207 27.33 -8.20 -1.26
N ILE A 208 28.31 -7.33 -0.92
CA ILE A 208 29.71 -7.50 -1.31
C ILE A 208 30.65 -7.73 -0.13
N GLY A 209 30.12 -7.86 1.07
CA GLY A 209 30.94 -8.16 2.24
C GLY A 209 30.55 -7.43 3.50
N GLN A 210 31.29 -7.65 4.58
CA GLN A 210 31.09 -6.98 5.87
C GLN A 210 31.54 -5.52 5.83
N ALA A 211 30.74 -4.63 6.43
CA ALA A 211 31.08 -3.22 6.57
C ALA A 211 31.90 -2.89 7.82
N THR A 212 32.31 -3.91 8.57
CA THR A 212 33.17 -3.76 9.76
C THR A 212 34.50 -4.46 9.55
N GLY A 213 35.58 -3.70 9.72
CA GLY A 213 36.93 -4.26 9.72
C GLY A 213 37.18 -5.21 10.90
N ALA A 214 38.12 -6.11 10.73
CA ALA A 214 38.71 -6.85 11.86
C ALA A 214 39.52 -5.88 12.75
N ASP A 215 39.55 -6.11 14.06
CA ASP A 215 40.39 -5.33 14.96
C ASP A 215 41.84 -5.39 14.47
N GLY A 216 42.44 -4.23 14.24
CA GLY A 216 43.87 -4.13 13.96
C GLY A 216 44.65 -4.85 15.07
N LYS A 217 45.64 -5.67 14.68
CA LYS A 217 46.57 -6.26 15.67
C LYS A 217 47.26 -5.10 16.35
N ASP A 218 47.31 -5.13 17.68
CA ASP A 218 48.13 -4.22 18.45
C ASP A 218 49.59 -4.32 17.94
N GLY A 219 50.14 -3.18 17.57
CA GLY A 219 51.56 -3.15 17.15
C GLY A 219 52.44 -3.62 18.29
N GLU A 220 53.38 -4.51 17.98
CA GLU A 220 54.41 -4.88 18.95
C GLU A 220 55.20 -3.63 19.31
N ASP A 221 55.49 -3.44 20.62
CA ASP A 221 56.32 -2.35 21.16
C ASP A 221 57.65 -2.32 20.42
N GLY A 222 57.93 -1.26 19.66
CA GLY A 222 59.23 -1.06 19.02
C GLY A 222 60.26 -0.69 20.06
N GLU A 223 61.43 -1.31 19.95
CA GLU A 223 62.59 -0.91 20.76
C GLU A 223 62.92 0.58 20.58
N ASP A 224 63.32 1.25 21.65
CA ASP A 224 63.73 2.63 21.71
C ASP A 224 64.77 2.98 20.62
N GLY A 225 64.35 3.73 19.63
CA GLY A 225 65.21 4.31 18.62
C GLY A 225 65.21 5.83 18.69
N THR A 226 66.38 6.37 18.66
CA THR A 226 66.69 7.80 18.74
C THR A 226 65.88 8.63 17.78
N ASP A 227 65.43 9.80 18.31
CA ASP A 227 64.73 10.93 17.70
C ASP A 227 64.70 10.90 16.17
N GLY A 228 63.52 10.45 15.64
CA GLY A 228 63.18 10.64 14.23
C GLY A 228 62.15 11.75 14.10
N GLU A 229 62.27 12.48 13.01
CA GLU A 229 61.36 13.59 12.66
C GLU A 229 59.88 13.18 12.76
N ASP A 230 59.05 14.14 13.19
CA ASP A 230 57.60 13.98 13.37
C ASP A 230 56.95 13.32 12.12
N GLY A 231 56.33 12.17 12.33
CA GLY A 231 55.58 11.48 11.31
C GLY A 231 54.48 12.32 10.75
N VAL A 232 54.35 12.36 9.45
CA VAL A 232 53.26 13.02 8.73
C VAL A 232 51.95 12.42 9.24
N ASP A 233 51.04 13.27 9.74
CA ASP A 233 49.72 12.86 10.23
C ASP A 233 49.07 11.88 9.25
N GLY A 234 48.62 10.75 9.73
CA GLY A 234 47.90 9.77 8.96
C GLY A 234 46.65 10.40 8.33
N LYS A 235 46.43 10.12 7.07
CA LYS A 235 45.24 10.59 6.36
C LYS A 235 43.99 10.13 7.10
N ASP A 236 43.14 11.08 7.45
CA ASP A 236 41.85 10.84 8.07
C ASP A 236 41.05 9.79 7.33
N GLY A 237 40.51 8.81 8.03
CA GLY A 237 39.65 7.77 7.47
C GLY A 237 38.34 8.36 6.95
N THR A 238 38.08 8.12 5.68
CA THR A 238 36.87 8.63 5.00
C THR A 238 35.72 7.63 5.13
N ASN A 239 34.96 7.63 6.24
CA ASN A 239 33.64 6.99 6.30
C ASN A 239 32.89 7.35 7.60
N GLY A 240 32.88 8.62 7.95
CA GLY A 240 31.91 9.19 8.86
C GLY A 240 30.84 9.93 8.06
N ILE A 241 29.69 10.20 8.65
CA ILE A 241 28.68 11.12 8.08
C ILE A 241 29.32 12.45 7.69
N PHE A 242 30.47 12.77 8.28
CA PHE A 242 31.24 13.99 8.03
C PHE A 242 32.64 13.63 7.53
N LYS A 243 33.04 14.23 6.42
CA LYS A 243 34.36 14.15 5.84
C LYS A 243 35.44 14.72 6.78
N SER A 244 35.08 15.78 7.52
CA SER A 244 35.90 16.35 8.58
C SER A 244 35.09 17.18 9.55
N VAL A 245 35.58 17.28 10.79
CA VAL A 245 35.07 18.22 11.80
C VAL A 245 36.25 19.11 12.19
N ARG A 246 36.07 20.41 12.12
CA ARG A 246 37.05 21.42 12.54
C ARG A 246 36.35 22.50 13.34
N GLU A 247 37.09 23.22 14.18
CA GLU A 247 36.60 24.33 14.96
C GLU A 247 37.54 25.56 14.87
N ASP A 248 36.98 26.71 15.09
CA ASP A 248 37.70 27.95 15.39
C ASP A 248 37.18 28.56 16.71
N ASP A 249 37.54 29.79 17.00
CA ASP A 249 37.13 30.43 18.27
C ASP A 249 35.60 30.64 18.38
N ASP A 250 34.90 30.74 17.23
CA ASP A 250 33.49 31.11 17.17
C ASP A 250 32.57 29.96 16.72
N ASN A 251 33.09 28.98 15.96
CA ASN A 251 32.25 27.98 15.27
C ASN A 251 32.85 26.57 15.28
N VAL A 252 31.99 25.59 15.12
CA VAL A 252 32.32 24.21 14.71
C VAL A 252 31.81 23.96 13.29
N TYR A 253 32.63 23.39 12.43
CA TYR A 253 32.37 23.12 11.03
C TYR A 253 32.34 21.61 10.77
N PHE A 254 31.24 21.11 10.30
CA PHE A 254 31.09 19.73 9.85
C PHE A 254 31.08 19.72 8.31
N THR A 255 32.11 19.17 7.70
CA THR A 255 32.16 19.03 6.24
C THR A 255 31.54 17.71 5.82
N LEU A 256 30.55 17.75 4.95
CA LEU A 256 29.89 16.57 4.38
C LEU A 256 30.72 15.99 3.22
N GLU A 257 30.36 14.81 2.75
CA GLU A 257 31.07 14.12 1.63
C GLU A 257 30.98 14.92 0.30
N ASP A 258 29.96 15.73 0.11
CA ASP A 258 29.78 16.61 -1.05
C ASP A 258 30.53 17.96 -0.95
N ASP A 259 31.48 18.06 0.00
CA ASP A 259 32.19 19.29 0.35
C ASP A 259 31.31 20.45 0.87
N SER A 260 30.03 20.23 1.11
CA SER A 260 29.21 21.21 1.83
C SER A 260 29.60 21.25 3.32
N VAL A 261 29.52 22.42 3.90
CA VAL A 261 29.92 22.63 5.31
C VAL A 261 28.71 23.07 6.12
N ILE A 262 28.44 22.34 7.20
CA ILE A 262 27.52 22.72 8.25
C ILE A 262 28.33 23.48 9.31
N THR A 263 27.95 24.71 9.64
CA THR A 263 28.59 25.53 10.64
C THR A 263 27.69 25.68 11.86
N ILE A 264 28.19 25.33 13.03
CA ILE A 264 27.49 25.48 14.30
C ILE A 264 28.25 26.48 15.19
N PRO A 265 27.65 27.61 15.58
CA PRO A 265 28.32 28.60 16.46
C PRO A 265 28.49 28.06 17.89
N LYS A 266 29.60 28.40 18.52
CA LYS A 266 29.95 28.01 19.90
C LYS A 266 29.29 28.86 21.00
N SER A 267 28.63 29.95 20.63
CA SER A 267 27.97 30.84 21.59
C SER A 267 26.54 31.15 21.21
N ASP A 268 25.70 31.31 22.22
CA ASP A 268 24.24 31.39 22.16
C ASP A 268 23.70 32.84 21.92
N ASN A 269 24.36 33.61 21.06
CA ASN A 269 23.87 34.94 20.68
C ASN A 269 23.04 34.97 19.39
N SER A 270 22.79 33.82 18.80
CA SER A 270 22.04 33.70 17.52
C SER A 270 20.56 33.44 17.80
N LYS A 271 19.70 34.36 17.42
CA LYS A 271 18.24 34.19 17.43
C LYS A 271 17.74 33.41 16.21
N PHE A 272 18.64 32.95 15.33
CA PHE A 272 18.25 32.18 14.15
C PHE A 272 17.79 30.79 14.56
N ALA A 273 16.52 30.50 14.37
CA ALA A 273 15.91 29.24 14.75
C ALA A 273 14.79 28.87 13.78
N ILE A 274 14.56 27.56 13.56
CA ILE A 274 13.39 27.04 12.88
C ILE A 274 12.50 26.34 13.90
N ALA A 275 11.21 26.61 13.86
CA ALA A 275 10.21 25.99 14.73
C ALA A 275 9.10 25.36 13.87
N PHE A 276 8.56 24.24 14.31
CA PHE A 276 7.48 23.50 13.68
C PHE A 276 6.26 23.47 14.59
N ASP A 277 5.07 23.30 13.99
CA ASP A 277 3.83 23.05 14.73
C ASP A 277 3.93 21.73 15.54
N THR A 278 4.61 20.74 14.99
CA THR A 278 4.93 19.46 15.64
C THR A 278 6.21 18.86 15.02
N THR A 279 6.95 18.12 15.83
CA THR A 279 8.13 17.37 15.39
C THR A 279 7.84 15.85 15.29
N ASP A 280 6.73 15.40 15.83
CA ASP A 280 6.30 14.00 15.75
C ASP A 280 5.25 13.85 14.65
N ILE A 281 5.60 13.07 13.64
CA ILE A 281 4.81 12.90 12.42
C ILE A 281 4.26 11.48 12.41
N ALA A 282 3.06 11.32 12.94
CA ALA A 282 2.33 10.08 12.85
C ALA A 282 1.42 10.10 11.60
N ILE A 283 1.51 9.06 10.77
CA ILE A 283 0.69 8.85 9.57
C ILE A 283 0.05 7.48 9.64
N LEU A 284 -1.25 7.40 9.39
CA LEU A 284 -2.02 6.18 9.57
C LEU A 284 -1.71 5.14 8.49
N ASN A 285 -1.72 5.56 7.22
CA ASN A 285 -1.58 4.65 6.09
C ASN A 285 -0.37 4.98 5.23
N GLY A 286 0.30 3.93 4.72
CA GLY A 286 1.40 4.09 3.77
C GLY A 286 0.95 4.78 2.48
N GLY A 287 1.80 5.68 1.98
CA GLY A 287 1.50 6.51 0.82
C GLY A 287 0.74 7.80 1.14
N GLU A 288 0.16 7.94 2.32
CA GLU A 288 -0.46 9.19 2.75
C GLU A 288 0.58 10.28 3.04
N SER A 289 0.11 11.53 3.01
CA SER A 289 0.96 12.69 3.22
C SER A 289 0.40 13.59 4.32
N LYS A 290 1.25 14.01 5.23
CA LYS A 290 0.97 15.05 6.23
C LYS A 290 1.74 16.32 5.89
N THR A 291 1.11 17.47 6.02
CA THR A 291 1.76 18.76 5.80
C THR A 291 1.80 19.52 7.11
N ILE A 292 2.99 19.94 7.52
CA ILE A 292 3.24 20.72 8.73
C ILE A 292 3.80 22.08 8.36
N SER A 293 3.57 23.08 9.21
CA SER A 293 4.09 24.44 9.02
C SER A 293 5.38 24.63 9.79
N TYR A 294 6.25 25.48 9.25
CA TYR A 294 7.43 25.96 9.97
C TYR A 294 7.52 27.48 9.95
N THR A 295 8.17 28.00 10.98
CA THR A 295 8.54 29.41 11.09
C THR A 295 10.02 29.53 11.41
N ILE A 296 10.67 30.61 10.90
CA ILE A 296 12.08 30.88 11.14
C ILE A 296 12.21 32.22 11.83
N THR A 297 12.83 32.22 12.98
CA THR A 297 13.18 33.45 13.71
C THR A 297 14.48 33.99 13.15
N ASP A 298 14.57 35.31 13.01
CA ASP A 298 15.76 36.02 12.51
C ASP A 298 16.19 35.64 11.10
N ALA A 299 15.18 35.31 10.23
CA ALA A 299 15.39 34.96 8.84
C ALA A 299 15.96 36.14 8.04
N THR A 300 16.78 35.83 7.02
CA THR A 300 17.32 36.81 6.06
C THR A 300 16.65 36.63 4.69
N GLU A 301 16.93 37.53 3.76
CA GLU A 301 16.44 37.43 2.39
C GLU A 301 17.00 36.18 1.64
N ASN A 302 18.10 35.62 2.11
CA ASN A 302 18.78 34.46 1.56
C ASN A 302 18.52 33.16 2.35
N THR A 303 17.56 33.19 3.28
CA THR A 303 17.24 32.00 4.08
C THR A 303 16.69 30.87 3.23
N VAL A 304 17.28 29.68 3.35
CA VAL A 304 16.90 28.47 2.61
C VAL A 304 16.64 27.32 3.58
N VAL A 305 15.54 26.62 3.38
CA VAL A 305 15.20 25.38 4.10
C VAL A 305 15.36 24.19 3.19
N LYS A 306 16.04 23.17 3.65
CA LYS A 306 16.18 21.85 2.98
C LYS A 306 15.80 20.76 3.96
N ALA A 307 15.29 19.64 3.42
CA ALA A 307 14.96 18.48 4.22
C ALA A 307 15.47 17.21 3.54
N ILE A 308 15.90 16.25 4.33
CA ILE A 308 16.42 14.96 3.90
C ILE A 308 15.59 13.88 4.57
N ALA A 309 15.00 13.00 3.78
CA ALA A 309 14.22 11.84 4.23
C ALA A 309 14.96 10.54 3.90
N GLN A 310 14.76 9.51 4.72
CA GLN A 310 15.35 8.18 4.59
C GLN A 310 14.24 7.11 4.60
N ASP A 311 14.60 5.86 4.45
CA ASP A 311 13.73 4.68 4.63
C ASP A 311 12.43 4.71 3.78
N GLY A 312 12.51 5.29 2.59
CA GLY A 312 11.39 5.39 1.67
C GLY A 312 10.44 6.56 1.91
N TRP A 313 10.60 7.30 3.00
CA TRP A 313 9.89 8.55 3.23
C TRP A 313 10.22 9.58 2.16
N LYS A 314 9.28 10.40 1.80
CA LYS A 314 9.47 11.49 0.84
C LYS A 314 9.14 12.81 1.52
N VAL A 315 9.92 13.83 1.20
CA VAL A 315 9.75 15.16 1.78
C VAL A 315 9.77 16.22 0.70
N LYS A 316 8.87 17.18 0.80
CA LYS A 316 8.81 18.34 -0.10
C LYS A 316 8.69 19.62 0.73
N VAL A 317 9.67 20.50 0.62
CA VAL A 317 9.65 21.81 1.27
C VAL A 317 9.02 22.84 0.34
N ASN A 318 8.06 23.61 0.85
CA ASN A 318 7.38 24.70 0.14
C ASN A 318 7.52 25.98 0.97
N ALA A 319 8.53 26.80 0.68
CA ALA A 319 8.67 28.11 1.32
C ALA A 319 7.58 29.06 0.78
N THR A 320 6.86 29.70 1.70
CA THR A 320 5.86 30.74 1.37
C THR A 320 6.44 32.15 1.51
N SER A 321 7.46 32.30 2.34
CA SER A 321 8.30 33.48 2.52
C SER A 321 9.66 33.06 3.05
N THR A 322 10.56 34.00 3.31
CA THR A 322 11.90 33.72 3.87
C THR A 322 11.83 33.22 5.31
N ASP A 323 10.77 33.56 6.04
CA ASP A 323 10.58 33.29 7.46
C ASP A 323 9.57 32.18 7.76
N LYS A 324 8.88 31.62 6.76
CA LYS A 324 7.88 30.57 6.95
C LYS A 324 7.59 29.77 5.70
N GLY A 325 7.05 28.58 5.91
CA GLY A 325 6.62 27.70 4.85
C GLY A 325 5.96 26.43 5.38
N THR A 326 5.84 25.44 4.52
CA THR A 326 5.32 24.13 4.87
C THR A 326 6.25 23.03 4.39
N ILE A 327 6.19 21.89 5.09
CA ILE A 327 6.84 20.64 4.68
C ILE A 327 5.76 19.60 4.52
N THR A 328 5.66 19.03 3.34
CA THR A 328 4.79 17.89 3.04
C THR A 328 5.62 16.61 3.13
N ILE A 329 5.22 15.71 3.99
CA ILE A 329 5.88 14.44 4.30
C ILE A 329 4.97 13.33 3.84
N THR A 330 5.49 12.40 3.02
CA THR A 330 4.74 11.24 2.51
C THR A 330 5.35 9.97 3.06
N ALA A 331 4.53 9.14 3.67
CA ALA A 331 4.95 7.88 4.26
C ALA A 331 5.28 6.81 3.19
N PRO A 332 6.27 5.95 3.44
CA PRO A 332 6.46 4.74 2.64
C PRO A 332 5.35 3.73 2.89
N ASN A 333 5.24 2.73 2.04
CA ASN A 333 4.37 1.59 2.27
C ASN A 333 5.21 0.28 2.19
N PRO A 334 5.35 -0.48 3.28
CA PRO A 334 4.82 -0.24 4.64
C PRO A 334 5.52 0.94 5.33
N ILE A 335 4.84 1.53 6.33
CA ILE A 335 5.44 2.59 7.16
C ILE A 335 6.54 1.99 8.04
N VAL A 336 7.69 2.64 8.05
CA VAL A 336 8.84 2.31 8.89
C VAL A 336 9.19 3.54 9.70
N GLU A 337 9.43 3.41 11.00
CA GLU A 337 9.89 4.52 11.82
C GLU A 337 11.22 5.08 11.28
N SER A 338 11.29 6.38 11.12
CA SER A 338 12.43 7.07 10.56
C SER A 338 12.46 8.53 10.99
N GLU A 339 13.56 9.20 10.71
CA GLU A 339 13.73 10.63 10.96
C GLU A 339 13.91 11.41 9.67
N ILE A 340 13.29 12.59 9.59
CA ILE A 340 13.52 13.56 8.53
C ILE A 340 14.33 14.71 9.13
N LEU A 341 15.52 14.93 8.59
CA LEU A 341 16.37 16.04 9.01
C LEU A 341 16.03 17.29 8.20
N VAL A 342 15.69 18.37 8.89
CA VAL A 342 15.38 19.67 8.29
C VAL A 342 16.45 20.67 8.67
N PHE A 343 17.03 21.32 7.67
CA PHE A 343 18.08 22.32 7.80
C PHE A 343 17.56 23.68 7.34
N ALA A 344 17.72 24.70 8.17
CA ALA A 344 17.55 26.07 7.75
C ALA A 344 18.91 26.79 7.77
N ASN A 345 19.25 27.47 6.67
CA ASN A 345 20.47 28.26 6.54
C ASN A 345 20.11 29.69 6.18
N ASP A 346 20.77 30.68 6.81
CA ASP A 346 20.48 32.10 6.63
C ASP A 346 21.10 32.71 5.36
N GLY A 347 21.74 31.85 4.52
CA GLY A 347 22.45 32.29 3.31
C GLY A 347 23.88 32.76 3.56
N SER A 348 24.36 32.74 4.82
CA SER A 348 25.75 33.09 5.18
C SER A 348 26.42 31.89 5.91
N TYR A 349 26.45 31.93 7.22
CA TYR A 349 27.15 30.92 8.01
C TYR A 349 26.30 30.34 9.17
N ARG A 350 25.09 30.82 9.40
CA ARG A 350 24.20 30.21 10.42
C ARG A 350 23.35 29.11 9.81
N THR A 351 23.44 27.90 10.35
CA THR A 351 22.61 26.77 9.99
C THR A 351 22.05 26.16 11.27
N VAL A 352 20.75 25.92 11.28
CA VAL A 352 20.05 25.18 12.33
C VAL A 352 19.43 23.92 11.74
N MET A 353 19.37 22.88 12.55
CA MET A 353 18.84 21.58 12.17
C MET A 353 17.77 21.15 13.17
N VAL A 354 16.68 20.58 12.67
CA VAL A 354 15.63 19.96 13.48
C VAL A 354 15.34 18.58 12.88
N SER A 355 15.18 17.58 13.74
CA SER A 355 14.69 16.26 13.37
C SER A 355 13.18 16.17 13.52
N LEU A 356 12.52 15.57 12.54
CA LEU A 356 11.09 15.24 12.58
C LEU A 356 10.99 13.73 12.70
N ASN A 357 10.40 13.24 13.79
CA ASN A 357 10.21 11.81 14.02
C ASN A 357 9.00 11.31 13.22
N CYS A 358 9.20 10.41 12.32
CA CYS A 358 8.17 9.88 11.43
C CYS A 358 7.83 8.44 11.81
N MET A 359 6.57 8.16 12.08
CA MET A 359 6.14 6.87 12.61
C MET A 359 4.74 6.45 12.15
N GLN A 360 4.40 5.19 12.38
CA GLN A 360 3.05 4.66 12.18
C GLN A 360 2.07 5.31 13.16
N GLY A 361 0.97 5.83 12.64
CA GLY A 361 -0.14 6.32 13.44
C GLY A 361 -0.86 5.16 14.13
N GLN A 362 -1.15 5.31 15.42
CA GLN A 362 -1.84 4.29 16.22
C GLN A 362 -2.77 4.93 17.24
N ILE A 363 -3.90 4.27 17.47
CA ILE A 363 -4.83 4.57 18.57
C ILE A 363 -5.27 3.27 19.22
N ASN A 364 -5.05 3.14 20.51
CA ASN A 364 -5.35 1.93 21.26
C ASN A 364 -6.23 2.27 22.47
N ILE A 365 -7.38 1.60 22.58
CA ILE A 365 -8.28 1.65 23.71
C ILE A 365 -8.32 0.24 24.30
N ALA A 366 -7.98 0.11 25.57
CA ALA A 366 -7.92 -1.20 26.23
C ALA A 366 -9.31 -1.84 26.37
N ASP A 367 -10.32 -1.02 26.69
CA ASP A 367 -11.74 -1.38 26.75
C ASP A 367 -12.53 -0.24 26.12
N ASN A 368 -13.13 -0.50 24.97
CA ASN A 368 -13.90 0.49 24.21
C ASN A 368 -15.36 0.58 24.60
N SER A 369 -15.74 0.03 25.76
CA SER A 369 -17.12 0.09 26.25
C SER A 369 -17.22 0.75 27.61
N ILE A 370 -18.29 1.49 27.82
CA ILE A 370 -18.62 2.17 29.08
C ILE A 370 -20.03 1.79 29.51
N ASP A 371 -20.14 1.23 30.72
CA ASP A 371 -21.41 0.94 31.36
C ASP A 371 -21.75 2.02 32.38
N ALA A 372 -22.72 2.86 32.08
CA ALA A 372 -23.17 3.93 32.96
C ALA A 372 -24.42 3.51 33.75
N THR A 373 -24.53 3.94 35.02
CA THR A 373 -25.72 3.71 35.86
C THR A 373 -26.90 4.54 35.39
N PRO A 374 -28.13 4.22 35.78
CA PRO A 374 -29.31 5.03 35.45
C PRO A 374 -29.18 6.51 35.90
N ALA A 375 -28.50 6.74 37.01
CA ALA A 375 -28.29 8.09 37.54
C ALA A 375 -27.37 8.96 36.64
N GLY A 376 -26.66 8.32 35.71
CA GLY A 376 -25.65 8.99 34.88
C GLY A 376 -24.41 9.32 35.70
N GLY A 377 -23.81 10.47 35.36
CA GLY A 377 -22.59 10.99 35.98
C GLY A 377 -21.38 10.97 35.02
N THR A 378 -20.22 11.33 35.55
CA THR A 378 -18.98 11.38 34.77
C THR A 378 -18.46 9.97 34.47
N GLN A 379 -18.10 9.73 33.23
CA GLN A 379 -17.51 8.49 32.75
C GLN A 379 -16.18 8.81 32.06
N GLU A 380 -15.16 7.97 32.26
CA GLU A 380 -13.81 8.17 31.71
C GLU A 380 -13.40 6.97 30.89
N ILE A 381 -12.75 7.23 29.74
CA ILE A 381 -12.08 6.21 28.96
C ILE A 381 -10.63 6.64 28.71
N LYS A 382 -9.72 5.70 28.93
CA LYS A 382 -8.30 5.90 28.70
C LYS A 382 -7.88 5.27 27.39
N LEU A 383 -7.09 6.02 26.61
CA LEU A 383 -6.50 5.54 25.38
C LEU A 383 -5.03 5.96 25.28
N THR A 384 -4.29 5.27 24.44
CA THR A 384 -2.93 5.67 24.04
C THR A 384 -2.93 5.92 22.54
N THR A 385 -2.42 7.08 22.15
CA THR A 385 -2.37 7.46 20.73
C THR A 385 -1.21 8.39 20.43
N ASN A 386 -0.72 8.34 19.21
CA ASN A 386 0.18 9.32 18.62
C ASN A 386 -0.49 10.10 17.47
N LEU A 387 -1.82 9.98 17.33
CA LEU A 387 -2.62 10.70 16.35
C LEU A 387 -3.44 11.81 17.00
N ASP A 388 -3.67 12.89 16.27
CA ASP A 388 -4.69 13.87 16.59
C ASP A 388 -6.06 13.29 16.22
N TYR A 389 -7.04 13.45 17.12
CA TYR A 389 -8.39 12.95 16.89
C TYR A 389 -9.45 13.92 17.41
N THR A 390 -10.65 13.76 16.88
CA THR A 390 -11.86 14.46 17.36
C THR A 390 -12.86 13.43 17.83
N VAL A 391 -13.64 13.77 18.84
CA VAL A 391 -14.69 12.89 19.40
C VAL A 391 -16.04 13.31 18.83
N GLU A 392 -16.69 12.40 18.10
CA GLU A 392 -18.04 12.64 17.57
C GLU A 392 -19.07 11.79 18.28
N ILE A 393 -19.93 12.47 19.04
CA ILE A 393 -21.09 11.86 19.69
C ILE A 393 -22.24 11.85 18.67
N PRO A 394 -22.89 10.72 18.40
CA PRO A 394 -23.96 10.65 17.43
C PRO A 394 -25.18 11.48 17.87
N ASP A 395 -25.92 12.04 16.89
CA ASP A 395 -27.01 12.99 17.17
C ASP A 395 -28.09 12.43 18.10
N ASN A 396 -28.35 11.14 18.02
CA ASN A 396 -29.32 10.45 18.89
C ASN A 396 -28.89 10.38 20.37
N ALA A 397 -27.58 10.58 20.65
CA ALA A 397 -27.03 10.54 22.00
C ALA A 397 -26.72 11.92 22.58
N LYS A 398 -26.61 12.95 21.77
CA LYS A 398 -26.27 14.34 22.21
C LYS A 398 -27.17 14.91 23.30
N SER A 399 -28.39 14.38 23.42
CA SER A 399 -29.34 14.79 24.48
C SER A 399 -28.97 14.26 25.87
N TRP A 400 -28.12 13.22 25.96
CA TRP A 400 -27.83 12.56 27.24
C TRP A 400 -26.33 12.24 27.46
N LEU A 401 -25.52 12.39 26.42
CA LEU A 401 -24.07 12.15 26.45
C LEU A 401 -23.37 13.41 25.92
N SER A 402 -22.40 13.92 26.64
CA SER A 402 -21.60 15.07 26.27
C SER A 402 -20.17 14.91 26.74
N LEU A 403 -19.23 15.63 26.09
CA LEU A 403 -17.85 15.71 26.56
C LEU A 403 -17.73 16.72 27.71
N ALA A 404 -16.96 16.38 28.74
CA ALA A 404 -16.51 17.34 29.71
C ALA A 404 -15.45 18.30 29.10
N PRO A 405 -15.31 19.54 29.61
CA PRO A 405 -14.29 20.48 29.12
C PRO A 405 -12.88 19.96 29.42
N GLU A 406 -12.01 19.93 28.39
CA GLU A 406 -10.71 19.26 28.40
C GLU A 406 -9.49 20.09 28.77
N THR A 407 -8.41 19.37 29.16
CA THR A 407 -7.02 19.81 29.10
C THR A 407 -6.20 18.81 28.28
N ARG A 408 -5.48 19.29 27.23
CA ARG A 408 -4.65 18.46 26.33
C ARG A 408 -3.22 18.30 26.84
N ALA A 409 -2.69 17.07 26.81
CA ALA A 409 -1.27 16.74 26.66
C ALA A 409 -1.12 15.28 26.18
N MET A 410 -0.17 15.09 25.27
CA MET A 410 0.06 13.80 24.60
C MET A 410 0.51 12.68 25.52
N ARG A 411 -0.14 11.48 25.41
CA ARG A 411 0.37 10.09 25.36
C ARG A 411 -0.39 9.01 26.12
N GLU A 412 -0.94 9.28 27.28
CA GLU A 412 -2.09 8.60 27.84
C GLU A 412 -3.20 9.64 27.89
N ASP A 413 -4.16 9.53 27.00
CA ASP A 413 -5.27 10.48 26.95
C ASP A 413 -6.48 9.91 27.69
N THR A 414 -7.22 10.76 28.38
CA THR A 414 -8.44 10.39 29.08
C THR A 414 -9.57 11.23 28.52
N ILE A 415 -10.51 10.58 27.83
CA ILE A 415 -11.72 11.25 27.37
C ILE A 415 -12.75 11.15 28.49
N VAL A 416 -13.28 12.28 28.91
CA VAL A 416 -14.26 12.37 29.98
C VAL A 416 -15.61 12.72 29.39
N PHE A 417 -16.61 11.92 29.72
CA PHE A 417 -17.98 12.09 29.28
C PHE A 417 -18.90 12.38 30.43
N GLU A 418 -19.86 13.28 30.22
CA GLU A 418 -20.95 13.52 31.13
C GLU A 418 -22.23 12.82 30.61
N VAL A 419 -22.80 11.96 31.41
CA VAL A 419 -23.98 11.16 31.10
C VAL A 419 -25.15 11.62 31.97
N THR A 420 -26.26 12.06 31.37
CA THR A 420 -27.46 12.45 32.12
C THR A 420 -28.20 11.23 32.64
N ALA A 421 -29.09 11.43 33.67
CA ALA A 421 -29.94 10.37 34.17
C ALA A 421 -30.83 9.78 33.06
N ASN A 422 -31.08 8.45 33.17
CA ASN A 422 -31.95 7.69 32.28
C ASN A 422 -33.17 7.16 33.05
N GLU A 423 -34.32 7.81 32.82
CA GLU A 423 -35.59 7.38 33.41
C GLU A 423 -36.35 6.36 32.55
N GLY A 424 -35.79 6.03 31.36
CA GLY A 424 -36.32 5.04 30.43
C GLY A 424 -35.66 3.67 30.56
N ILE A 425 -35.71 2.88 29.51
CA ILE A 425 -34.96 1.64 29.40
C ILE A 425 -33.47 1.92 29.15
N GLN A 426 -32.67 0.85 29.22
CA GLN A 426 -31.25 0.88 28.83
C GLN A 426 -31.09 1.55 27.46
N ARG A 427 -30.08 2.41 27.31
CA ARG A 427 -29.79 3.12 26.05
C ARG A 427 -28.33 2.99 25.69
N TYR A 428 -28.05 3.12 24.41
CA TYR A 428 -26.74 2.89 23.80
C TYR A 428 -26.32 4.07 22.92
N ALA A 429 -25.04 4.28 22.83
CA ALA A 429 -24.44 5.16 21.83
C ALA A 429 -23.10 4.61 21.39
N THR A 430 -22.80 4.76 20.11
CA THR A 430 -21.47 4.50 19.56
C THR A 430 -20.83 5.82 19.22
N VAL A 431 -19.83 6.20 20.00
CA VAL A 431 -19.07 7.44 19.82
C VAL A 431 -17.89 7.15 18.91
N ALA A 432 -17.68 7.97 17.91
CA ALA A 432 -16.58 7.82 16.96
C ALA A 432 -15.41 8.75 17.32
N LEU A 433 -14.20 8.21 17.32
CA LEU A 433 -12.95 8.97 17.31
C LEU A 433 -12.50 9.12 15.86
N LYS A 434 -12.40 10.35 15.37
CA LYS A 434 -12.12 10.66 13.97
C LYS A 434 -10.84 11.45 13.80
N ASP A 435 -10.13 11.22 12.69
CA ASP A 435 -9.01 12.05 12.26
C ASP A 435 -9.48 13.43 11.73
N GLU A 436 -8.54 14.29 11.35
CA GLU A 436 -8.84 15.62 10.77
C GLU A 436 -9.61 15.53 9.43
N GLN A 437 -9.53 14.42 8.72
CA GLN A 437 -10.23 14.18 7.46
C GLN A 437 -11.63 13.60 7.67
N GLY A 438 -12.00 13.27 8.93
CA GLY A 438 -13.29 12.71 9.30
C GLY A 438 -13.38 11.19 9.22
N ASN A 439 -12.26 10.48 8.97
CA ASN A 439 -12.23 9.02 9.00
C ASN A 439 -12.30 8.52 10.44
N ILE A 440 -12.99 7.42 10.65
CA ILE A 440 -13.10 6.83 12.00
C ILE A 440 -11.83 6.05 12.30
N LEU A 441 -11.16 6.46 13.38
CA LEU A 441 -9.97 5.80 13.93
C LEU A 441 -10.36 4.68 14.88
N GLN A 442 -11.38 4.93 15.73
CA GLN A 442 -11.88 3.99 16.74
C GLN A 442 -13.32 4.32 17.15
N THR A 443 -14.00 3.38 17.80
CA THR A 443 -15.34 3.59 18.34
C THR A 443 -15.38 3.26 19.84
N ILE A 444 -16.22 3.99 20.57
CA ILE A 444 -16.51 3.76 22.00
C ILE A 444 -18.00 3.44 22.13
N ILE A 445 -18.32 2.32 22.76
CA ILE A 445 -19.70 1.90 22.96
C ILE A 445 -20.12 2.32 24.37
N PHE A 446 -21.15 3.15 24.44
CA PHE A 446 -21.82 3.51 25.69
C PHE A 446 -23.05 2.67 25.90
N ARG A 447 -23.21 2.12 27.10
CA ARG A 447 -24.43 1.52 27.59
C ARG A 447 -24.84 2.18 28.90
N GLN A 448 -26.00 2.76 28.94
CA GLN A 448 -26.56 3.27 30.20
C GLN A 448 -27.81 2.49 30.61
N LEU A 449 -27.80 1.94 31.82
CA LEU A 449 -28.97 1.30 32.39
C LEU A 449 -30.12 2.29 32.55
N GLY A 450 -31.37 1.82 32.48
CA GLY A 450 -32.58 2.65 32.59
C GLY A 450 -33.36 2.43 33.86
N MET A 451 -34.23 3.36 34.20
CA MET A 451 -35.33 3.21 35.15
C MET A 451 -36.63 3.15 34.37
N CYS A 452 -37.37 2.04 34.42
CA CYS A 452 -38.65 1.83 33.70
C CYS A 452 -39.62 1.07 34.58
N THR A 453 -40.90 1.00 34.17
CA THR A 453 -41.87 0.05 34.80
C THR A 453 -41.35 -1.36 34.60
N GLU A 454 -41.19 -2.12 35.67
CA GLU A 454 -40.73 -3.49 35.64
C GLU A 454 -41.86 -4.45 36.02
N ILE A 455 -42.10 -5.47 35.21
CA ILE A 455 -43.15 -6.47 35.37
C ILE A 455 -42.53 -7.86 35.26
N HIS A 456 -42.90 -8.73 36.18
CA HIS A 456 -42.53 -10.15 36.15
C HIS A 456 -43.72 -10.98 35.70
N VAL A 457 -43.56 -11.78 34.65
CA VAL A 457 -44.62 -12.67 34.13
C VAL A 457 -44.25 -14.13 34.48
N GLU A 458 -44.95 -14.71 35.43
CA GLU A 458 -44.68 -16.11 35.83
C GLU A 458 -45.29 -17.13 34.86
N THR A 459 -46.41 -16.80 34.26
CA THR A 459 -47.17 -17.69 33.36
C THR A 459 -47.33 -17.06 31.97
N LYS A 460 -47.01 -17.82 30.93
CA LYS A 460 -47.14 -17.39 29.53
C LYS A 460 -48.58 -16.99 29.21
N GLY A 461 -48.78 -15.84 28.59
CA GLY A 461 -50.09 -15.29 28.19
C GLY A 461 -50.79 -14.45 29.25
N GLU A 462 -50.14 -14.18 30.39
CA GLU A 462 -50.74 -13.45 31.52
C GLU A 462 -50.23 -12.00 31.64
N LEU A 463 -49.46 -11.47 30.67
CA LEU A 463 -48.93 -10.10 30.71
C LEU A 463 -50.04 -9.05 30.89
N GLU A 464 -51.19 -9.25 30.26
CA GLU A 464 -52.38 -8.36 30.41
C GLU A 464 -52.86 -8.32 31.85
N ASN A 465 -52.87 -9.46 32.55
CA ASN A 465 -53.30 -9.56 33.95
C ASN A 465 -52.28 -8.90 34.89
N GLU A 466 -50.97 -9.07 34.63
CA GLU A 466 -49.91 -8.46 35.42
C GLU A 466 -49.88 -6.91 35.23
N LEU A 467 -50.38 -6.42 34.13
CA LEU A 467 -50.51 -4.99 33.84
C LEU A 467 -51.91 -4.41 34.18
N ALA A 468 -52.84 -5.19 34.75
CA ALA A 468 -54.25 -4.77 34.99
C ALA A 468 -54.37 -3.54 35.90
N ASP A 469 -53.42 -3.34 36.82
CA ASP A 469 -53.40 -2.18 37.74
C ASP A 469 -52.66 -0.95 37.13
N TYR A 470 -52.15 -1.07 35.92
CA TYR A 470 -51.43 -0.01 35.22
C TYR A 470 -52.23 0.59 34.06
N ASP A 471 -52.03 1.87 33.81
CA ASP A 471 -52.49 2.48 32.55
C ASP A 471 -51.55 2.10 31.40
N TYR A 472 -51.62 0.82 31.02
CA TYR A 472 -50.68 0.21 30.07
C TYR A 472 -50.69 0.88 28.68
N ALA A 473 -51.78 1.51 28.30
CA ALA A 473 -51.85 2.24 27.04
C ALA A 473 -50.93 3.48 27.01
N ASN A 474 -50.60 4.01 28.18
CA ASN A 474 -49.74 5.19 28.32
C ASN A 474 -48.33 4.86 28.83
N ILE A 475 -47.98 3.59 29.02
CA ILE A 475 -46.60 3.19 29.35
C ILE A 475 -45.73 3.46 28.12
N GLU A 476 -44.66 4.28 28.28
CA GLU A 476 -43.67 4.57 27.26
C GLU A 476 -42.45 3.66 27.40
N SER A 477 -42.13 3.16 28.59
CA SER A 477 -40.94 2.33 28.88
C SER A 477 -41.31 1.17 29.78
N LEU A 478 -41.02 -0.07 29.35
CA LEU A 478 -41.39 -1.30 30.07
C LEU A 478 -40.23 -2.27 30.04
N LYS A 479 -39.89 -2.81 31.23
CA LYS A 479 -39.02 -3.97 31.37
C LYS A 479 -39.88 -5.18 31.78
N ILE A 480 -39.73 -6.28 31.05
CA ILE A 480 -40.42 -7.52 31.34
C ILE A 480 -39.40 -8.61 31.69
N THR A 481 -39.68 -9.33 32.75
CA THR A 481 -38.90 -10.50 33.15
C THR A 481 -39.81 -11.75 33.19
N GLY A 482 -39.23 -12.96 33.24
CA GLY A 482 -39.97 -14.22 33.32
C GLY A 482 -40.24 -14.87 31.96
N VAL A 483 -41.50 -15.17 31.62
CA VAL A 483 -41.83 -15.94 30.39
C VAL A 483 -42.94 -15.25 29.58
N LEU A 484 -42.78 -15.24 28.26
CA LEU A 484 -43.77 -14.70 27.32
C LEU A 484 -44.11 -15.74 26.23
N ASN A 485 -45.28 -15.52 25.57
CA ASN A 485 -45.71 -16.25 24.40
C ASN A 485 -46.34 -15.33 23.33
N ASP A 486 -46.93 -15.89 22.30
CA ASP A 486 -47.51 -15.17 21.15
C ASP A 486 -48.64 -14.22 21.59
N VAL A 487 -49.42 -14.58 22.65
CA VAL A 487 -50.52 -13.75 23.17
C VAL A 487 -49.98 -12.49 23.82
N ASP A 488 -48.88 -12.60 24.58
CA ASP A 488 -48.24 -11.46 25.26
C ASP A 488 -47.63 -10.49 24.23
N PHE A 489 -46.95 -11.00 23.21
CA PHE A 489 -46.41 -10.13 22.12
C PHE A 489 -47.52 -9.47 21.34
N LEU A 490 -48.64 -10.17 21.10
CA LEU A 490 -49.82 -9.58 20.44
C LEU A 490 -50.45 -8.48 21.32
N PHE A 491 -50.49 -8.65 22.63
CA PHE A 491 -50.93 -7.64 23.57
C PHE A 491 -50.03 -6.39 23.50
N ILE A 492 -48.70 -6.56 23.60
CA ILE A 492 -47.73 -5.46 23.44
C ILE A 492 -48.00 -4.69 22.15
N TYR A 493 -48.15 -5.38 21.04
CA TYR A 493 -48.35 -4.79 19.74
C TYR A 493 -49.69 -4.02 19.61
N ARG A 494 -50.76 -4.56 20.18
CA ARG A 494 -52.11 -4.01 19.96
C ARG A 494 -52.55 -3.04 21.06
N MET A 495 -52.19 -3.30 22.28
CA MET A 495 -52.75 -2.64 23.46
C MET A 495 -51.82 -1.59 24.07
N MET A 496 -50.54 -1.52 23.64
CA MET A 496 -49.56 -0.58 24.18
C MET A 496 -49.04 0.39 23.09
N PRO A 497 -49.90 1.27 22.51
CA PRO A 497 -49.57 2.09 21.38
C PRO A 497 -48.48 3.15 21.65
N ASN A 498 -48.30 3.54 22.93
CA ASN A 498 -47.33 4.55 23.34
C ASN A 498 -46.01 3.93 23.82
N LEU A 499 -45.87 2.59 23.81
CA LEU A 499 -44.66 1.91 24.24
C LEU A 499 -43.54 2.12 23.21
N LYS A 500 -42.53 2.93 23.58
CA LYS A 500 -41.33 3.22 22.73
C LYS A 500 -40.16 2.35 23.11
N ASN A 501 -40.04 2.06 24.41
CA ASN A 501 -38.88 1.38 24.97
C ASN A 501 -39.28 0.05 25.60
N LEU A 502 -38.74 -1.05 25.08
CA LEU A 502 -39.06 -2.38 25.59
C LEU A 502 -37.77 -3.15 25.93
N ASP A 503 -37.63 -3.53 27.20
CA ASP A 503 -36.53 -4.38 27.66
C ASP A 503 -37.12 -5.77 28.03
N ILE A 504 -36.72 -6.76 27.26
CA ILE A 504 -37.07 -8.16 27.47
C ILE A 504 -35.83 -9.05 27.64
N ALA A 505 -34.68 -8.45 28.01
CA ALA A 505 -33.41 -9.17 28.16
C ALA A 505 -33.51 -10.38 29.09
N GLU A 506 -34.25 -10.26 30.17
CA GLU A 506 -34.43 -11.29 31.20
C GLU A 506 -35.64 -12.22 30.97
N VAL A 507 -36.29 -12.11 29.81
CA VAL A 507 -37.36 -13.04 29.41
C VAL A 507 -36.72 -14.35 28.95
N ASN A 508 -37.19 -15.46 29.54
CA ASN A 508 -36.70 -16.80 29.22
C ASN A 508 -37.39 -17.33 27.95
N ILE A 509 -36.85 -16.95 26.79
CA ILE A 509 -37.35 -17.39 25.48
C ILE A 509 -36.17 -17.55 24.50
N THR A 510 -36.07 -18.67 23.83
CA THR A 510 -34.97 -18.98 22.89
C THR A 510 -35.28 -18.58 21.44
N ALA A 511 -36.55 -18.36 21.14
CA ALA A 511 -37.00 -17.88 19.85
C ALA A 511 -38.24 -16.98 20.06
N LEU A 512 -38.22 -15.79 19.43
CA LEU A 512 -39.42 -14.94 19.44
C LEU A 512 -40.45 -15.49 18.44
N PRO A 513 -41.74 -15.20 18.64
CA PRO A 513 -42.79 -15.55 17.70
C PRO A 513 -42.50 -15.03 16.28
N THR A 514 -42.96 -15.75 15.27
CA THR A 514 -42.81 -15.32 13.88
C THR A 514 -43.44 -13.95 13.67
N GLN A 515 -42.68 -12.99 13.11
CA GLN A 515 -43.13 -11.62 12.85
C GLN A 515 -43.57 -10.86 14.12
N ALA A 516 -42.97 -11.14 15.29
CA ALA A 516 -43.32 -10.49 16.57
C ALA A 516 -43.36 -8.95 16.52
N PHE A 517 -42.49 -8.34 15.73
CA PHE A 517 -42.42 -6.89 15.54
C PHE A 517 -42.55 -6.46 14.05
N TYR A 518 -43.16 -7.31 13.23
CA TYR A 518 -43.41 -7.00 11.83
C TYR A 518 -44.25 -5.74 11.68
N ASN A 519 -43.72 -4.73 10.97
CA ASN A 519 -44.37 -3.43 10.76
C ASN A 519 -44.80 -2.72 12.08
N SER A 520 -44.08 -2.98 13.19
CA SER A 520 -44.33 -2.33 14.49
C SER A 520 -44.01 -0.84 14.37
N LYS A 521 -44.97 0.00 14.79
CA LYS A 521 -44.85 1.46 14.76
C LYS A 521 -44.74 2.09 16.16
N ASN A 522 -44.75 1.30 17.17
CA ASN A 522 -44.70 1.72 18.56
C ASN A 522 -43.32 1.53 19.20
N VAL A 523 -42.70 0.37 19.11
CA VAL A 523 -41.42 0.13 19.74
C VAL A 523 -40.26 0.74 18.93
N GLU A 524 -39.61 1.74 19.51
CA GLU A 524 -38.45 2.45 18.91
C GLU A 524 -37.11 1.87 19.41
N HIS A 525 -37.06 1.41 20.68
CA HIS A 525 -35.88 0.85 21.33
C HIS A 525 -36.20 -0.52 21.94
N LEU A 526 -35.41 -1.52 21.59
CA LEU A 526 -35.65 -2.88 22.02
C LEU A 526 -34.36 -3.55 22.51
N ILE A 527 -34.43 -4.17 23.71
CA ILE A 527 -33.39 -5.06 24.19
C ILE A 527 -33.94 -6.47 24.15
N LEU A 528 -33.28 -7.33 23.38
CA LEU A 528 -33.71 -8.69 23.11
C LEU A 528 -33.37 -9.65 24.27
N PRO A 529 -34.08 -10.81 24.39
CA PRO A 529 -33.80 -11.80 25.40
C PRO A 529 -32.38 -12.36 25.33
N ASN A 530 -31.67 -12.38 26.47
CA ASN A 530 -30.33 -12.94 26.59
C ASN A 530 -30.25 -14.45 26.23
N THR A 531 -31.39 -15.15 26.31
CA THR A 531 -31.51 -16.56 25.92
C THR A 531 -31.81 -16.80 24.45
N LEU A 532 -31.94 -15.72 23.67
CA LEU A 532 -32.28 -15.80 22.25
C LEU A 532 -31.11 -16.40 21.47
N ILE A 533 -31.40 -17.38 20.60
CA ILE A 533 -30.39 -18.08 19.78
C ILE A 533 -30.41 -17.59 18.32
N THR A 534 -31.61 -17.22 17.85
CA THR A 534 -31.79 -16.83 16.44
C THR A 534 -32.75 -15.66 16.34
N ILE A 535 -32.37 -14.65 15.58
CA ILE A 535 -33.29 -13.62 15.10
C ILE A 535 -33.91 -14.15 13.80
N GLY A 536 -35.23 -14.41 13.83
CA GLY A 536 -35.94 -15.05 12.73
C GLY A 536 -36.08 -14.17 11.50
N GLU A 537 -36.59 -14.79 10.43
CA GLU A 537 -36.91 -14.12 9.18
C GLU A 537 -38.01 -13.08 9.37
N GLU A 538 -37.87 -11.90 8.73
CA GLU A 538 -38.84 -10.80 8.72
C GLU A 538 -39.32 -10.33 10.12
N MET A 539 -38.60 -10.67 11.18
CA MET A 539 -39.03 -10.42 12.57
C MET A 539 -39.33 -8.95 12.84
N PHE A 540 -38.51 -8.04 12.32
CA PHE A 540 -38.61 -6.58 12.44
C PHE A 540 -38.89 -5.89 11.10
N TYR A 541 -39.32 -6.60 10.09
CA TYR A 541 -39.54 -6.05 8.76
C TYR A 541 -40.42 -4.79 8.81
N GLN A 542 -39.96 -3.65 8.25
CA GLN A 542 -40.64 -2.36 8.22
C GLN A 542 -41.01 -1.78 9.60
N SER A 543 -40.37 -2.19 10.68
CA SER A 543 -40.59 -1.59 12.01
C SER A 543 -39.93 -0.20 12.09
N ASP A 544 -40.48 0.64 13.00
CA ASP A 544 -39.93 1.96 13.30
C ASP A 544 -38.81 1.91 14.36
N LEU A 545 -38.24 0.72 14.58
CA LEU A 545 -37.14 0.48 15.51
C LEU A 545 -35.97 1.42 15.19
N ARG A 546 -35.47 2.12 16.22
CA ARG A 546 -34.34 3.06 16.12
C ARG A 546 -33.05 2.44 16.62
N SER A 547 -33.13 1.58 17.63
CA SER A 547 -31.97 0.87 18.13
C SER A 547 -32.32 -0.54 18.57
N VAL A 548 -31.36 -1.46 18.43
CA VAL A 548 -31.47 -2.83 18.90
C VAL A 548 -30.12 -3.31 19.43
N VAL A 549 -30.18 -4.06 20.56
CA VAL A 549 -29.04 -4.79 21.09
C VAL A 549 -29.22 -6.27 20.77
N ILE A 550 -28.26 -6.84 20.10
CA ILE A 550 -28.25 -8.26 19.73
C ILE A 550 -27.46 -9.04 20.77
N PRO A 551 -28.11 -9.97 21.52
CA PRO A 551 -27.49 -10.68 22.61
C PRO A 551 -26.34 -11.60 22.20
N THR A 552 -25.46 -11.87 23.15
CA THR A 552 -24.27 -12.73 22.97
C THR A 552 -24.59 -14.10 22.35
N ASN A 553 -25.68 -14.74 22.77
CA ASN A 553 -26.03 -16.11 22.35
C ASN A 553 -26.63 -16.19 20.93
N VAL A 554 -26.94 -15.09 20.30
CA VAL A 554 -27.48 -15.10 18.93
C VAL A 554 -26.39 -15.58 17.94
N THR A 555 -26.71 -16.65 17.24
CA THR A 555 -25.80 -17.25 16.25
C THR A 555 -26.14 -16.84 14.82
N THR A 556 -27.38 -16.42 14.57
CA THR A 556 -27.86 -16.10 13.22
C THR A 556 -28.87 -14.95 13.25
N VAL A 557 -28.67 -13.99 12.39
CA VAL A 557 -29.68 -13.00 12.00
C VAL A 557 -30.25 -13.44 10.64
N GLY A 558 -31.53 -13.74 10.62
CA GLY A 558 -32.21 -14.28 9.45
C GLY A 558 -32.37 -13.29 8.29
N TYR A 559 -32.75 -13.78 7.12
CA TYR A 559 -33.02 -12.91 5.98
C TYR A 559 -34.19 -11.96 6.22
N SER A 560 -34.15 -10.76 5.71
CA SER A 560 -35.13 -9.70 5.94
C SER A 560 -35.40 -9.34 7.41
N ALA A 561 -34.63 -9.85 8.36
CA ALA A 561 -34.92 -9.67 9.79
C ALA A 561 -35.21 -8.22 10.17
N PHE A 562 -34.41 -7.28 9.68
CA PHE A 562 -34.55 -5.82 9.87
C PHE A 562 -34.78 -5.07 8.55
N LYS A 563 -35.16 -5.77 7.49
CA LYS A 563 -35.33 -5.12 6.19
C LYS A 563 -36.33 -3.99 6.27
N ARG A 564 -35.98 -2.83 5.66
CA ARG A 564 -36.78 -1.60 5.64
C ARG A 564 -37.04 -0.99 7.04
N CYS A 565 -36.23 -1.28 8.04
CA CYS A 565 -36.24 -0.51 9.27
C CYS A 565 -35.58 0.84 9.02
N SER A 566 -36.30 1.74 8.33
CA SER A 566 -35.78 3.02 7.85
C SER A 566 -35.43 4.01 8.96
N SER A 567 -35.88 3.76 10.19
CA SER A 567 -35.55 4.54 11.37
C SER A 567 -34.39 3.96 12.19
N LEU A 568 -33.88 2.77 11.83
CA LEU A 568 -32.82 2.07 12.57
C LEU A 568 -31.48 2.78 12.39
N THR A 569 -31.02 3.45 13.45
CA THR A 569 -29.76 4.19 13.46
C THR A 569 -28.62 3.41 14.08
N THR A 570 -28.92 2.50 15.01
CA THR A 570 -27.94 1.82 15.84
C THR A 570 -28.26 0.33 15.98
N VAL A 571 -27.29 -0.51 15.66
CA VAL A 571 -27.26 -1.94 15.93
C VAL A 571 -26.01 -2.21 16.75
N THR A 572 -26.19 -2.75 17.96
CA THR A 572 -25.11 -3.07 18.87
C THR A 572 -25.11 -4.57 19.15
N PHE A 573 -23.95 -5.17 19.12
CA PHE A 573 -23.75 -6.57 19.52
C PHE A 573 -23.14 -6.61 20.91
N GLU A 574 -23.65 -7.47 21.78
CA GLU A 574 -23.03 -7.66 23.09
C GLU A 574 -21.63 -8.26 22.96
N LYS A 575 -20.79 -8.00 23.96
CA LYS A 575 -19.42 -8.56 24.03
C LYS A 575 -19.43 -10.09 23.92
N GLU A 576 -18.36 -10.62 23.33
CA GLU A 576 -18.21 -12.06 23.11
C GLU A 576 -19.34 -12.68 22.27
N SER A 577 -19.93 -11.90 21.38
CA SER A 577 -20.99 -12.35 20.48
C SER A 577 -20.64 -13.66 19.79
N GLN A 578 -21.63 -14.58 19.74
CA GLN A 578 -21.50 -15.86 19.05
C GLN A 578 -22.08 -15.85 17.64
N LEU A 579 -22.38 -14.69 17.12
CA LEU A 579 -22.99 -14.52 15.80
C LEU A 579 -22.08 -15.08 14.69
N LYS A 580 -22.62 -16.03 13.91
CA LYS A 580 -21.91 -16.66 12.80
C LYS A 580 -22.32 -16.08 11.47
N THR A 581 -23.60 -15.73 11.34
CA THR A 581 -24.16 -15.35 10.06
C THR A 581 -25.07 -14.13 10.19
N ILE A 582 -24.77 -13.11 9.38
CA ILE A 582 -25.71 -12.03 9.07
C ILE A 582 -26.39 -12.43 7.76
N GLY A 583 -27.64 -12.89 7.83
CA GLY A 583 -28.31 -13.59 6.75
C GLY A 583 -28.70 -12.67 5.58
N GLY A 584 -28.92 -13.33 4.47
CA GLY A 584 -29.43 -12.70 3.26
C GLY A 584 -29.48 -13.70 2.12
N ASP A 585 -30.43 -13.52 1.24
CA ASP A 585 -30.48 -14.20 -0.03
C ASP A 585 -30.55 -13.20 -1.18
N TYR A 586 -30.87 -13.64 -2.37
CA TYR A 586 -30.80 -12.82 -3.58
C TYR A 586 -31.61 -11.49 -3.51
N TYR A 587 -32.69 -11.44 -2.71
CA TYR A 587 -33.57 -10.26 -2.58
C TYR A 587 -33.82 -9.79 -1.15
N TYR A 588 -33.36 -10.50 -0.15
CA TYR A 588 -33.85 -10.42 1.21
C TYR A 588 -32.72 -10.36 2.25
N GLY A 589 -31.96 -9.25 2.24
CA GLY A 589 -30.88 -9.03 3.19
C GLY A 589 -31.39 -8.66 4.59
N ALA A 590 -30.64 -9.11 5.59
CA ALA A 590 -31.01 -8.92 7.00
C ALA A 590 -31.30 -7.46 7.36
N PHE A 591 -30.46 -6.53 6.89
CA PHE A 591 -30.54 -5.09 7.14
C PHE A 591 -30.78 -4.29 5.86
N SER A 592 -31.25 -4.92 4.77
CA SER A 592 -31.44 -4.15 3.55
C SER A 592 -32.46 -3.03 3.70
N ASP A 593 -32.24 -1.90 3.02
CA ASP A 593 -33.05 -0.70 3.10
C ASP A 593 -33.11 -0.05 4.52
N CYS A 594 -32.13 -0.30 5.41
CA CYS A 594 -31.99 0.42 6.68
C CYS A 594 -31.31 1.77 6.42
N THR A 595 -32.06 2.71 5.86
CA THR A 595 -31.53 3.96 5.31
C THR A 595 -31.03 4.96 6.35
N ALA A 596 -31.38 4.80 7.64
CA ALA A 596 -30.87 5.63 8.73
C ALA A 596 -29.63 5.05 9.43
N LEU A 597 -29.23 3.80 9.13
CA LEU A 597 -28.07 3.15 9.75
C LEU A 597 -26.79 3.85 9.28
N THR A 598 -26.04 4.41 10.22
CA THR A 598 -24.84 5.21 9.90
C THR A 598 -23.54 4.43 10.08
N SER A 599 -23.50 3.51 11.04
CA SER A 599 -22.32 2.69 11.33
C SER A 599 -22.71 1.31 11.84
N ILE A 600 -21.84 0.35 11.66
CA ILE A 600 -21.96 -0.98 12.27
C ILE A 600 -20.58 -1.58 12.52
N GLU A 601 -20.38 -2.18 13.70
CA GLU A 601 -19.23 -3.00 14.03
C GLU A 601 -19.62 -4.47 13.94
N ILE A 602 -18.94 -5.23 13.10
CA ILE A 602 -19.21 -6.67 12.87
C ILE A 602 -18.39 -7.49 13.88
N PRO A 603 -19.03 -8.32 14.73
CA PRO A 603 -18.33 -9.16 15.71
C PRO A 603 -17.30 -10.10 15.09
N ALA A 604 -16.22 -10.36 15.83
CA ALA A 604 -15.14 -11.24 15.38
C ALA A 604 -15.60 -12.68 15.09
N SER A 605 -16.70 -13.10 15.70
CA SER A 605 -17.29 -14.44 15.50
C SER A 605 -17.98 -14.66 14.17
N VAL A 606 -18.32 -13.57 13.44
CA VAL A 606 -19.05 -13.63 12.17
C VAL A 606 -18.19 -14.26 11.08
N GLU A 607 -18.71 -15.31 10.46
CA GLU A 607 -18.07 -16.05 9.38
C GLU A 607 -18.62 -15.67 8.00
N THR A 608 -19.89 -15.21 7.94
CA THR A 608 -20.57 -14.90 6.69
C THR A 608 -21.44 -13.65 6.79
N ILE A 609 -21.21 -12.71 5.92
CA ILE A 609 -22.16 -11.64 5.57
C ILE A 609 -22.88 -12.09 4.31
N GLY A 610 -24.16 -12.40 4.42
CA GLY A 610 -24.97 -12.96 3.36
C GLY A 610 -25.27 -11.98 2.22
N ASN A 611 -25.96 -12.52 1.19
CA ASN A 611 -26.36 -11.71 0.05
C ASN A 611 -27.27 -10.57 0.46
N THR A 612 -27.09 -9.39 -0.14
CA THR A 612 -27.89 -8.18 0.12
C THR A 612 -27.97 -7.73 1.58
N ALA A 613 -27.14 -8.29 2.48
CA ALA A 613 -27.24 -8.10 3.94
C ALA A 613 -27.44 -6.63 4.36
N PHE A 614 -26.71 -5.69 3.76
CA PHE A 614 -26.78 -4.24 3.99
C PHE A 614 -27.09 -3.45 2.70
N SER A 615 -27.70 -4.10 1.71
CA SER A 615 -28.05 -3.41 0.46
C SER A 615 -28.93 -2.19 0.71
N ASP A 616 -28.66 -1.11 0.00
CA ASP A 616 -29.40 0.14 0.05
C ASP A 616 -29.42 0.82 1.45
N CYS A 617 -28.44 0.53 2.32
CA CYS A 617 -28.18 1.28 3.55
C CYS A 617 -27.46 2.60 3.18
N SER A 618 -28.21 3.54 2.62
CA SER A 618 -27.63 4.73 1.96
C SER A 618 -26.87 5.69 2.89
N SER A 619 -27.17 5.68 4.20
CA SER A 619 -26.46 6.48 5.21
C SER A 619 -25.30 5.75 5.87
N LEU A 620 -25.08 4.46 5.57
CA LEU A 620 -24.01 3.65 6.18
C LEU A 620 -22.65 4.19 5.72
N ALA A 621 -22.00 4.94 6.61
CA ALA A 621 -20.73 5.61 6.34
C ALA A 621 -19.54 4.78 6.81
N THR A 622 -19.73 3.93 7.82
CA THR A 622 -18.67 3.17 8.47
C THR A 622 -19.10 1.74 8.71
N VAL A 623 -18.24 0.83 8.30
CA VAL A 623 -18.29 -0.59 8.65
C VAL A 623 -16.94 -0.96 9.25
N THR A 624 -16.94 -1.45 10.49
CA THR A 624 -15.73 -1.92 11.16
C THR A 624 -15.88 -3.39 11.50
N PHE A 625 -14.76 -4.05 11.69
CA PHE A 625 -14.69 -5.45 12.09
C PHE A 625 -13.94 -5.57 13.41
N GLU A 626 -14.49 -6.27 14.36
CA GLU A 626 -13.83 -6.53 15.62
C GLU A 626 -12.50 -7.27 15.40
N LYS A 627 -11.48 -6.95 16.20
CA LYS A 627 -10.14 -7.54 16.05
C LYS A 627 -10.17 -9.06 16.13
N GLY A 628 -9.49 -9.69 15.18
CA GLY A 628 -9.48 -11.16 15.08
C GLY A 628 -10.70 -11.73 14.35
N SER A 629 -11.30 -10.95 13.49
CA SER A 629 -12.42 -11.35 12.63
C SER A 629 -12.18 -12.71 11.97
N ARG A 630 -13.26 -13.52 11.93
CA ARG A 630 -13.29 -14.83 11.25
C ARG A 630 -14.09 -14.80 9.95
N LEU A 631 -14.38 -13.61 9.46
CA LEU A 631 -15.18 -13.42 8.27
C LEU A 631 -14.52 -14.08 7.06
N LYS A 632 -15.23 -14.97 6.39
CA LYS A 632 -14.75 -15.67 5.18
C LYS A 632 -15.38 -15.15 3.92
N THR A 633 -16.66 -14.77 3.99
CA THR A 633 -17.44 -14.42 2.80
C THR A 633 -18.18 -13.11 2.98
N ILE A 634 -17.99 -12.23 2.02
CA ILE A 634 -18.84 -11.05 1.79
C ILE A 634 -19.70 -11.36 0.56
N GLY A 635 -20.99 -11.55 0.78
CA GLY A 635 -21.93 -12.08 -0.21
C GLY A 635 -22.29 -11.09 -1.33
N ASN A 636 -23.04 -11.61 -2.30
CA ASN A 636 -23.52 -10.85 -3.44
C ASN A 636 -24.40 -9.67 -3.02
N ASN A 637 -24.13 -8.47 -3.55
CA ASN A 637 -24.82 -7.22 -3.16
C ASN A 637 -24.76 -6.88 -1.66
N ALA A 638 -23.86 -7.44 -0.87
CA ALA A 638 -23.83 -7.28 0.59
C ALA A 638 -23.92 -5.81 1.03
N TYR A 639 -23.19 -4.92 0.39
CA TYR A 639 -23.18 -3.47 0.60
C TYR A 639 -23.58 -2.68 -0.65
N TYR A 640 -24.39 -3.28 -1.51
CA TYR A 640 -24.87 -2.64 -2.73
C TYR A 640 -25.54 -1.28 -2.42
N ARG A 641 -25.10 -0.20 -3.09
CA ARG A 641 -25.61 1.16 -2.88
C ARG A 641 -25.47 1.72 -1.46
N CYS A 642 -24.49 1.30 -0.68
CA CYS A 642 -24.11 2.01 0.53
C CYS A 642 -23.38 3.31 0.12
N THR A 643 -24.15 4.30 -0.34
CA THR A 643 -23.61 5.50 -1.01
C THR A 643 -22.81 6.43 -0.11
N SER A 644 -22.96 6.32 1.21
CA SER A 644 -22.22 7.09 2.20
C SER A 644 -20.95 6.39 2.70
N LEU A 645 -20.74 5.11 2.36
CA LEU A 645 -19.56 4.36 2.81
C LEU A 645 -18.30 4.98 2.21
N THR A 646 -17.40 5.47 3.06
CA THR A 646 -16.20 6.20 2.63
C THR A 646 -14.95 5.33 2.58
N SER A 647 -14.82 4.41 3.51
CA SER A 647 -13.69 3.50 3.60
C SER A 647 -14.11 2.14 4.15
N ILE A 648 -13.34 1.12 3.83
CA ILE A 648 -13.48 -0.21 4.45
C ILE A 648 -12.13 -0.92 4.50
N GLU A 649 -11.81 -1.53 5.64
CA GLU A 649 -10.70 -2.46 5.79
C GLU A 649 -11.24 -3.89 5.77
N ILE A 650 -10.81 -4.70 4.81
CA ILE A 650 -11.23 -6.09 4.64
C ILE A 650 -10.38 -6.99 5.53
N PRO A 651 -10.96 -7.76 6.48
CA PRO A 651 -10.22 -8.65 7.35
C PRO A 651 -9.37 -9.69 6.61
N ALA A 652 -8.23 -10.05 7.18
CA ALA A 652 -7.31 -11.01 6.56
C ALA A 652 -7.93 -12.39 6.33
N SER A 653 -8.93 -12.76 7.13
CA SER A 653 -9.64 -14.05 7.02
C SER A 653 -10.58 -14.17 5.83
N VAL A 654 -10.89 -13.06 5.13
CA VAL A 654 -11.82 -13.06 3.99
C VAL A 654 -11.19 -13.80 2.81
N GLU A 655 -11.89 -14.84 2.38
CA GLU A 655 -11.50 -15.69 1.26
C GLU A 655 -12.19 -15.26 -0.05
N THR A 656 -13.41 -14.71 0.06
CA THR A 656 -14.25 -14.37 -1.09
C THR A 656 -15.01 -13.06 -0.88
N ILE A 657 -14.89 -12.18 -1.87
CA ILE A 657 -15.77 -11.01 -2.06
C ILE A 657 -16.58 -11.29 -3.32
N GLU A 658 -17.89 -11.51 -3.15
CA GLU A 658 -18.74 -11.86 -4.26
C GLU A 658 -19.11 -10.66 -5.16
N LYS A 659 -19.68 -10.94 -6.30
CA LYS A 659 -20.07 -9.92 -7.28
C LYS A 659 -21.03 -8.90 -6.65
N LYS A 660 -20.95 -7.63 -7.10
CA LYS A 660 -21.76 -6.51 -6.60
C LYS A 660 -21.59 -6.19 -5.11
N ALA A 661 -20.69 -6.85 -4.37
CA ALA A 661 -20.57 -6.70 -2.92
C ALA A 661 -20.55 -5.23 -2.48
N PHE A 662 -19.82 -4.37 -3.19
CA PHE A 662 -19.72 -2.92 -2.96
C PHE A 662 -20.16 -2.08 -4.18
N MET A 663 -20.90 -2.68 -5.10
CA MET A 663 -21.29 -1.96 -6.31
C MET A 663 -22.12 -0.71 -5.97
N HIS A 664 -21.83 0.40 -6.65
CA HIS A 664 -22.45 1.72 -6.44
C HIS A 664 -22.19 2.34 -5.05
N CYS A 665 -21.16 1.92 -4.32
CA CYS A 665 -20.66 2.65 -3.16
C CYS A 665 -19.91 3.91 -3.64
N SER A 666 -20.68 4.93 -4.05
CA SER A 666 -20.15 6.08 -4.81
C SER A 666 -19.22 7.01 -4.01
N SER A 667 -19.24 6.93 -2.68
CA SER A 667 -18.34 7.67 -1.78
C SER A 667 -17.13 6.84 -1.32
N LEU A 668 -17.06 5.54 -1.69
CA LEU A 668 -15.97 4.65 -1.24
C LEU A 668 -14.66 5.08 -1.90
N ALA A 669 -13.84 5.78 -1.11
CA ALA A 669 -12.57 6.35 -1.56
C ALA A 669 -11.38 5.44 -1.27
N THR A 670 -11.48 4.64 -0.21
CA THR A 670 -10.39 3.77 0.26
C THR A 670 -10.90 2.36 0.55
N VAL A 671 -10.23 1.38 -0.01
CA VAL A 671 -10.37 -0.04 0.31
C VAL A 671 -9.00 -0.56 0.69
N THR A 672 -8.87 -1.07 1.90
CA THR A 672 -7.64 -1.68 2.40
C THR A 672 -7.89 -3.14 2.75
N PHE A 673 -6.82 -3.91 2.81
CA PHE A 673 -6.85 -5.30 3.20
C PHE A 673 -5.91 -5.51 4.39
N GLU A 674 -6.40 -6.15 5.43
CA GLU A 674 -5.59 -6.49 6.58
C GLU A 674 -4.41 -7.37 6.16
N LYS A 675 -3.24 -7.15 6.78
CA LYS A 675 -2.01 -7.88 6.41
C LYS A 675 -2.16 -9.39 6.53
N GLY A 676 -1.74 -10.10 5.49
CA GLY A 676 -1.88 -11.57 5.43
C GLY A 676 -3.21 -12.02 4.89
N SER A 677 -3.87 -11.20 4.10
CA SER A 677 -5.12 -11.51 3.40
C SER A 677 -5.12 -12.88 2.77
N GLN A 678 -6.24 -13.59 2.88
CA GLN A 678 -6.49 -14.89 2.26
C GLN A 678 -7.39 -14.81 1.04
N LEU A 679 -7.69 -13.59 0.58
CA LEU A 679 -8.57 -13.36 -0.55
C LEU A 679 -8.03 -14.01 -1.83
N LYS A 680 -8.85 -14.84 -2.48
CA LYS A 680 -8.47 -15.55 -3.72
C LYS A 680 -8.99 -14.88 -4.95
N THR A 681 -10.21 -14.36 -4.88
CA THR A 681 -10.91 -13.83 -6.03
C THR A 681 -11.62 -12.53 -5.68
N ILE A 682 -11.46 -11.53 -6.54
CA ILE A 682 -12.32 -10.36 -6.54
C ILE A 682 -13.34 -10.58 -7.64
N ALA A 683 -14.59 -10.89 -7.22
CA ALA A 683 -15.58 -11.45 -8.14
C ALA A 683 -16.25 -10.40 -9.05
N GLY A 684 -16.69 -10.89 -10.17
CA GLY A 684 -17.49 -10.14 -11.13
C GLY A 684 -18.10 -11.08 -12.18
N ASP A 685 -18.99 -10.55 -12.98
CA ASP A 685 -19.56 -11.28 -14.11
C ASP A 685 -19.73 -10.36 -15.34
N SER A 686 -20.51 -10.80 -16.28
CA SER A 686 -20.76 -10.03 -17.52
C SER A 686 -21.45 -8.68 -17.32
N TYR A 687 -21.94 -8.37 -16.13
CA TYR A 687 -22.69 -7.14 -15.87
C TYR A 687 -22.11 -6.34 -14.72
N ASP A 688 -21.75 -7.02 -13.64
CA ASP A 688 -21.60 -6.39 -12.35
C ASP A 688 -20.44 -7.01 -11.55
N GLY A 689 -19.50 -6.19 -11.14
CA GLY A 689 -18.35 -6.60 -10.32
C GLY A 689 -18.43 -6.11 -8.88
N ALA A 690 -17.58 -6.67 -8.04
CA ALA A 690 -17.55 -6.43 -6.61
C ALA A 690 -17.49 -4.94 -6.24
N PHE A 691 -16.66 -4.16 -6.96
CA PHE A 691 -16.45 -2.73 -6.76
C PHE A 691 -16.88 -1.88 -7.97
N SER A 692 -17.75 -2.40 -8.84
CA SER A 692 -18.23 -1.61 -9.98
C SER A 692 -18.87 -0.31 -9.52
N ASP A 693 -18.61 0.77 -10.26
CA ASP A 693 -19.20 2.09 -10.01
C ASP A 693 -18.83 2.70 -8.62
N CYS A 694 -17.71 2.26 -8.00
CA CYS A 694 -17.09 2.92 -6.85
C CYS A 694 -16.35 4.17 -7.34
N THR A 695 -17.11 5.22 -7.70
CA THR A 695 -16.59 6.38 -8.44
C THR A 695 -15.67 7.29 -7.64
N ALA A 696 -15.63 7.15 -6.30
CA ALA A 696 -14.71 7.87 -5.44
C ALA A 696 -13.38 7.15 -5.20
N LEU A 697 -13.27 5.85 -5.52
CA LEU A 697 -12.07 5.05 -5.26
C LEU A 697 -10.88 5.63 -6.03
N THR A 698 -9.80 5.98 -5.29
CA THR A 698 -8.63 6.65 -5.85
C THR A 698 -7.46 5.73 -6.07
N SER A 699 -7.28 4.77 -5.19
CA SER A 699 -6.19 3.79 -5.25
C SER A 699 -6.62 2.46 -4.64
N ILE A 700 -5.98 1.39 -5.04
CA ILE A 700 -6.14 0.07 -4.40
C ILE A 700 -4.84 -0.72 -4.49
N GLU A 701 -4.48 -1.39 -3.40
CA GLU A 701 -3.43 -2.40 -3.37
C GLU A 701 -4.07 -3.79 -3.35
N ILE A 702 -3.78 -4.61 -4.34
CA ILE A 702 -4.33 -5.97 -4.46
C ILE A 702 -3.45 -6.93 -3.65
N PRO A 703 -4.00 -7.68 -2.68
CA PRO A 703 -3.25 -8.63 -1.87
C PRO A 703 -2.52 -9.69 -2.70
N ALA A 704 -1.36 -10.13 -2.23
CA ALA A 704 -0.57 -11.15 -2.90
C ALA A 704 -1.30 -12.49 -3.09
N SER A 705 -2.26 -12.78 -2.22
CA SER A 705 -3.06 -14.02 -2.26
C SER A 705 -4.08 -14.09 -3.41
N VAL A 706 -4.40 -12.96 -4.05
CA VAL A 706 -5.40 -12.89 -5.12
C VAL A 706 -4.87 -13.58 -6.36
N GLU A 707 -5.63 -14.57 -6.84
CA GLU A 707 -5.29 -15.35 -8.04
C GLU A 707 -6.06 -14.87 -9.28
N THR A 708 -7.26 -14.28 -9.06
CA THR A 708 -8.12 -13.82 -10.16
C THR A 708 -8.84 -12.54 -9.80
N ILE A 709 -8.78 -11.57 -10.70
CA ILE A 709 -9.68 -10.43 -10.73
C ILE A 709 -10.64 -10.68 -11.88
N GLU A 710 -11.92 -10.91 -11.55
CA GLU A 710 -12.91 -11.27 -12.56
C GLU A 710 -13.42 -10.07 -13.38
N ALA A 711 -14.16 -10.36 -14.42
CA ALA A 711 -14.77 -9.34 -15.28
C ALA A 711 -15.56 -8.31 -14.47
N THR A 712 -15.52 -7.05 -14.88
CA THR A 712 -16.21 -5.91 -14.24
C THR A 712 -15.84 -5.59 -12.78
N ALA A 713 -14.92 -6.32 -12.14
CA ALA A 713 -14.60 -6.19 -10.71
C ALA A 713 -14.46 -4.73 -10.23
N PHE A 714 -13.80 -3.86 -11.00
CA PHE A 714 -13.59 -2.43 -10.74
C PHE A 714 -14.13 -1.54 -11.89
N LYS A 715 -15.06 -2.04 -12.64
CA LYS A 715 -15.62 -1.29 -13.78
C LYS A 715 -16.13 0.08 -13.33
N ARG A 716 -15.82 1.13 -14.13
CA ARG A 716 -16.23 2.53 -13.87
C ARG A 716 -15.76 3.13 -12.54
N CYS A 717 -14.68 2.64 -11.95
CA CYS A 717 -14.00 3.34 -10.88
C CYS A 717 -13.29 4.58 -11.46
N SER A 718 -14.07 5.61 -11.80
CA SER A 718 -13.62 6.72 -12.65
C SER A 718 -12.55 7.62 -12.04
N LYS A 719 -12.37 7.61 -10.71
CA LYS A 719 -11.28 8.32 -10.01
C LYS A 719 -10.07 7.43 -9.68
N LEU A 720 -10.11 6.15 -10.03
CA LEU A 720 -9.00 5.23 -9.75
C LEU A 720 -7.78 5.63 -10.57
N THR A 721 -6.75 6.13 -9.90
CA THR A 721 -5.49 6.61 -10.51
C THR A 721 -4.38 5.59 -10.44
N THR A 722 -4.39 4.74 -9.39
CA THR A 722 -3.30 3.85 -9.04
C THR A 722 -3.82 2.48 -8.63
N ILE A 723 -3.25 1.45 -9.22
CA ILE A 723 -3.43 0.05 -8.82
C ILE A 723 -2.04 -0.47 -8.52
N THR A 724 -1.86 -1.02 -7.33
CA THR A 724 -0.62 -1.70 -6.93
C THR A 724 -0.92 -3.14 -6.56
N PHE A 725 0.11 -3.96 -6.56
CA PHE A 725 0.03 -5.36 -6.19
C PHE A 725 1.03 -5.63 -5.08
N GLU A 726 0.58 -6.28 -4.03
CA GLU A 726 1.46 -6.68 -2.94
C GLU A 726 2.58 -7.60 -3.46
N LYS A 727 3.78 -7.44 -2.91
CA LYS A 727 4.97 -8.20 -3.37
C LYS A 727 4.74 -9.71 -3.28
N GLY A 728 5.06 -10.40 -4.37
CA GLY A 728 4.86 -11.85 -4.46
C GLY A 728 3.44 -12.23 -4.90
N SER A 729 2.77 -11.36 -5.63
CA SER A 729 1.45 -11.58 -6.20
C SER A 729 1.32 -12.95 -6.88
N LEU A 730 0.20 -13.63 -6.61
CA LEU A 730 -0.19 -14.89 -7.22
C LEU A 730 -1.21 -14.71 -8.36
N LEU A 731 -1.45 -13.47 -8.78
CA LEU A 731 -2.46 -13.12 -9.77
C LEU A 731 -2.14 -13.76 -11.12
N LYS A 732 -3.08 -14.57 -11.64
CA LYS A 732 -2.94 -15.27 -12.94
C LYS A 732 -3.76 -14.62 -14.02
N THR A 733 -4.94 -14.10 -13.67
CA THR A 733 -5.89 -13.60 -14.65
C THR A 733 -6.42 -12.23 -14.26
N ILE A 734 -6.33 -11.29 -15.21
CA ILE A 734 -7.07 -10.04 -15.18
C ILE A 734 -8.25 -10.20 -16.12
N GLY A 735 -9.44 -10.33 -15.53
CA GLY A 735 -10.63 -10.75 -16.23
C GLY A 735 -11.22 -9.71 -17.17
N GLY A 736 -11.97 -10.21 -18.09
CA GLY A 736 -12.68 -9.41 -19.08
C GLY A 736 -13.60 -10.27 -19.92
N GLY A 737 -14.15 -9.68 -20.95
CA GLY A 737 -15.03 -10.39 -21.86
C GLY A 737 -16.09 -9.51 -22.47
N TYR A 738 -17.06 -10.13 -23.11
CA TYR A 738 -18.21 -9.43 -23.66
C TYR A 738 -19.49 -10.25 -23.51
N TYR A 739 -20.59 -9.56 -23.31
CA TYR A 739 -21.91 -10.15 -23.42
C TYR A 739 -22.85 -9.12 -24.05
N SER A 740 -23.50 -9.54 -25.14
CA SER A 740 -24.41 -8.67 -25.87
C SER A 740 -23.70 -7.41 -26.46
N SER A 741 -23.92 -6.23 -25.96
CA SER A 741 -23.33 -4.97 -26.49
C SER A 741 -22.44 -4.23 -25.49
N TYR A 742 -22.08 -4.87 -24.38
CA TYR A 742 -21.39 -4.20 -23.28
C TYR A 742 -19.98 -4.73 -23.05
N TYR A 743 -19.06 -3.86 -22.71
CA TYR A 743 -17.70 -4.20 -22.27
C TYR A 743 -17.73 -4.66 -20.80
N HIS A 744 -16.97 -5.69 -20.48
CA HIS A 744 -16.99 -6.35 -19.19
C HIS A 744 -15.59 -6.53 -18.62
N GLY A 745 -14.69 -5.58 -18.85
CA GLY A 745 -13.33 -5.65 -18.33
C GLY A 745 -13.24 -5.32 -16.85
N ALA A 746 -12.33 -6.01 -16.17
CA ALA A 746 -12.09 -5.82 -14.74
C ALA A 746 -11.91 -4.35 -14.36
N PHE A 747 -11.19 -3.59 -15.19
CA PHE A 747 -10.90 -2.17 -15.00
C PHE A 747 -11.47 -1.31 -16.15
N SER A 748 -12.47 -1.79 -16.88
CA SER A 748 -13.03 -0.99 -17.97
C SER A 748 -13.61 0.33 -17.46
N ASP A 749 -13.47 1.39 -18.26
CA ASP A 749 -13.91 2.74 -17.91
C ASP A 749 -13.24 3.35 -16.63
N CYS A 750 -12.08 2.83 -16.19
CA CYS A 750 -11.25 3.47 -15.15
C CYS A 750 -10.50 4.68 -15.78
N SER A 751 -11.25 5.72 -16.08
CA SER A 751 -10.81 6.82 -16.95
C SER A 751 -9.69 7.69 -16.37
N SER A 752 -9.41 7.63 -15.06
CA SER A 752 -8.31 8.35 -14.40
C SER A 752 -7.05 7.50 -14.20
N LEU A 753 -7.08 6.19 -14.50
CA LEU A 753 -5.92 5.33 -14.35
C LEU A 753 -4.79 5.79 -15.26
N THR A 754 -3.62 6.10 -14.69
CA THR A 754 -2.48 6.67 -15.44
C THR A 754 -1.41 5.67 -15.78
N SER A 755 -1.19 4.72 -14.90
CA SER A 755 -0.16 3.69 -15.07
C SER A 755 -0.53 2.41 -14.35
N ILE A 756 0.00 1.29 -14.82
CA ILE A 756 -0.08 -0.01 -14.13
C ILE A 756 1.18 -0.83 -14.42
N GLU A 757 1.69 -1.50 -13.39
CA GLU A 757 2.69 -2.54 -13.52
C GLU A 757 2.02 -3.91 -13.33
N ILE A 758 2.06 -4.76 -14.36
CA ILE A 758 1.44 -6.08 -14.35
C ILE A 758 2.38 -7.08 -13.66
N PRO A 759 1.93 -7.78 -12.60
CA PRO A 759 2.76 -8.77 -11.90
C PRO A 759 3.29 -9.88 -12.81
N ALA A 760 4.47 -10.39 -12.47
CA ALA A 760 5.10 -11.46 -13.25
C ALA A 760 4.28 -12.76 -13.33
N SER A 761 3.45 -13.01 -12.33
CA SER A 761 2.58 -14.20 -12.25
C SER A 761 1.40 -14.20 -13.22
N VAL A 762 1.05 -13.04 -13.80
CA VAL A 762 -0.11 -12.92 -14.70
C VAL A 762 0.15 -13.69 -15.99
N GLU A 763 -0.73 -14.64 -16.29
CA GLU A 763 -0.68 -15.48 -17.49
C GLU A 763 -1.59 -14.93 -18.60
N THR A 764 -2.72 -14.29 -18.23
CA THR A 764 -3.72 -13.80 -19.18
C THR A 764 -4.29 -12.45 -18.77
N ILE A 765 -4.28 -11.52 -19.71
CA ILE A 765 -5.10 -10.30 -19.67
C ILE A 765 -6.24 -10.54 -20.66
N GLU A 766 -7.46 -10.67 -20.16
CA GLU A 766 -8.61 -11.00 -20.99
C GLU A 766 -9.12 -9.79 -21.81
N ALA A 767 -9.98 -10.11 -22.76
CA ALA A 767 -10.61 -9.09 -23.59
C ALA A 767 -11.32 -8.01 -22.76
N THR A 768 -11.18 -6.75 -23.13
CA THR A 768 -11.75 -5.55 -22.46
C THR A 768 -11.18 -5.22 -21.07
N ALA A 769 -10.23 -5.98 -20.53
CA ALA A 769 -9.72 -5.81 -19.15
C ALA A 769 -9.47 -4.37 -18.75
N PHE A 770 -8.86 -3.55 -19.64
CA PHE A 770 -8.57 -2.12 -19.46
C PHE A 770 -9.24 -1.23 -20.53
N SER A 771 -10.33 -1.70 -21.16
CA SER A 771 -10.96 -0.90 -22.21
C SER A 771 -11.41 0.46 -21.70
N ASP A 772 -11.22 1.49 -22.54
CA ASP A 772 -11.59 2.87 -22.26
C ASP A 772 -10.95 3.49 -21.00
N CYS A 773 -9.79 2.95 -20.54
CA CYS A 773 -8.90 3.61 -19.59
C CYS A 773 -8.18 4.78 -20.30
N SER A 774 -8.88 5.87 -20.55
CA SER A 774 -8.46 6.94 -21.46
C SER A 774 -7.20 7.70 -21.04
N GLN A 775 -6.86 7.73 -19.74
CA GLN A 775 -5.66 8.37 -19.20
C GLN A 775 -4.48 7.37 -19.04
N LEU A 776 -4.68 6.08 -19.29
CA LEU A 776 -3.63 5.07 -19.13
C LEU A 776 -2.51 5.32 -20.14
N ALA A 777 -1.41 5.89 -19.63
CA ALA A 777 -0.26 6.30 -20.42
C ALA A 777 0.86 5.26 -20.43
N THR A 778 0.99 4.50 -19.33
CA THR A 778 2.09 3.57 -19.15
C THR A 778 1.56 2.21 -18.66
N VAL A 779 1.94 1.17 -19.37
CA VAL A 779 1.76 -0.25 -18.94
C VAL A 779 3.13 -0.87 -18.93
N THR A 780 3.56 -1.35 -17.77
CA THR A 780 4.81 -2.07 -17.57
C THR A 780 4.54 -3.48 -17.07
N PHE A 781 5.51 -4.34 -17.20
CA PHE A 781 5.42 -5.74 -16.79
C PHE A 781 6.58 -6.05 -15.85
N GLU A 782 6.29 -6.67 -14.73
CA GLU A 782 7.32 -7.09 -13.80
C GLU A 782 8.30 -8.06 -14.47
N LYS A 783 9.57 -7.98 -14.10
CA LYS A 783 10.63 -8.83 -14.69
C LYS A 783 10.31 -10.32 -14.50
N GLY A 784 10.41 -11.07 -15.59
CA GLY A 784 10.09 -12.49 -15.59
C GLY A 784 8.61 -12.81 -15.81
N SER A 785 7.90 -11.89 -16.42
CA SER A 785 6.48 -12.05 -16.80
C SER A 785 6.18 -13.41 -17.41
N GLN A 786 5.06 -13.99 -16.99
CA GLN A 786 4.51 -15.26 -17.51
C GLN A 786 3.32 -15.04 -18.46
N LEU A 787 3.08 -13.81 -18.86
CA LEU A 787 1.94 -13.43 -19.69
C LEU A 787 2.00 -14.12 -21.06
N LYS A 788 0.99 -14.90 -21.39
CA LYS A 788 0.88 -15.64 -22.66
C LYS A 788 -0.05 -14.96 -23.65
N THR A 789 -1.12 -14.36 -23.15
CA THR A 789 -2.18 -13.83 -24.01
C THR A 789 -2.55 -12.40 -23.60
N ILE A 790 -2.55 -11.51 -24.58
CA ILE A 790 -3.20 -10.20 -24.48
C ILE A 790 -4.51 -10.31 -25.26
N GLY A 791 -5.61 -10.35 -24.51
CA GLY A 791 -6.92 -10.69 -25.03
C GLY A 791 -7.56 -9.66 -25.93
N GLY A 792 -8.44 -10.14 -26.78
CA GLY A 792 -9.20 -9.31 -27.68
C GLY A 792 -10.24 -10.13 -28.44
N GLY A 793 -10.88 -9.50 -29.39
CA GLY A 793 -11.86 -10.17 -30.22
C GLY A 793 -12.93 -9.25 -30.76
N TYR A 794 -13.93 -9.87 -31.37
CA TYR A 794 -15.05 -9.14 -31.96
C TYR A 794 -16.32 -9.99 -32.04
N SER A 795 -17.47 -9.37 -32.01
CA SER A 795 -18.73 -10.02 -32.30
C SER A 795 -19.69 -9.01 -32.96
N SER A 796 -20.22 -9.39 -34.12
CA SER A 796 -21.12 -8.55 -34.89
C SER A 796 -20.54 -7.16 -35.18
N SER A 797 -20.89 -6.15 -34.38
CA SER A 797 -20.47 -4.75 -34.57
C SER A 797 -19.60 -4.21 -33.45
N TYR A 798 -19.14 -5.06 -32.57
CA TYR A 798 -18.44 -4.66 -31.33
C TYR A 798 -16.99 -5.14 -31.27
N TYR A 799 -16.11 -4.36 -30.65
CA TYR A 799 -14.69 -4.63 -30.46
C TYR A 799 -14.43 -4.92 -28.98
N TYR A 800 -13.52 -5.85 -28.66
CA TYR A 800 -13.28 -6.32 -27.29
C TYR A 800 -11.80 -6.43 -26.97
N GLY A 801 -11.01 -5.38 -27.19
CA GLY A 801 -9.56 -5.40 -26.92
C GLY A 801 -9.23 -5.14 -25.47
N ALA A 802 -8.24 -5.84 -24.92
CA ALA A 802 -7.75 -5.67 -23.55
C ALA A 802 -7.44 -4.20 -23.22
N PHE A 803 -6.82 -3.49 -24.16
CA PHE A 803 -6.48 -2.06 -24.06
C PHE A 803 -7.24 -1.19 -25.07
N LEU A 804 -8.38 -1.65 -25.54
CA LEU A 804 -9.20 -0.88 -26.49
C LEU A 804 -9.50 0.51 -25.95
N GLY A 805 -9.20 1.56 -26.72
CA GLY A 805 -9.52 2.93 -26.33
C GLY A 805 -8.61 3.54 -25.26
N CYS A 806 -7.51 2.89 -24.88
CA CYS A 806 -6.46 3.48 -24.02
C CYS A 806 -5.74 4.62 -24.79
N SER A 807 -6.43 5.74 -24.96
CA SER A 807 -6.04 6.80 -25.90
C SER A 807 -4.79 7.57 -25.48
N SER A 808 -4.36 7.44 -24.22
CA SER A 808 -3.11 8.06 -23.71
C SER A 808 -1.91 7.12 -23.72
N LEU A 809 -2.10 5.83 -24.03
CA LEU A 809 -1.00 4.85 -24.04
C LEU A 809 0.06 5.27 -25.07
N THR A 810 1.30 5.33 -24.61
CA THR A 810 2.45 5.80 -25.40
C THR A 810 3.28 4.59 -25.89
N PRO A 811 4.60 4.45 -25.67
CA PRO A 811 5.29 3.22 -26.07
C PRO A 811 4.90 2.05 -25.15
N ILE A 812 4.88 0.85 -25.71
CA ILE A 812 4.74 -0.38 -24.96
C ILE A 812 5.81 -1.41 -25.37
N GLU A 813 6.40 -2.06 -24.38
CA GLU A 813 7.26 -3.22 -24.57
C GLU A 813 6.50 -4.48 -24.16
N ILE A 814 6.33 -5.42 -25.09
CA ILE A 814 5.59 -6.67 -24.88
C ILE A 814 6.53 -7.72 -24.27
N PRO A 815 6.19 -8.36 -23.16
CA PRO A 815 7.03 -9.38 -22.52
C PRO A 815 7.39 -10.55 -23.43
N ALA A 816 8.57 -11.14 -23.18
CA ALA A 816 9.07 -12.25 -23.98
C ALA A 816 8.15 -13.49 -23.95
N SER A 817 7.41 -13.69 -22.89
CA SER A 817 6.51 -14.84 -22.70
C SER A 817 5.22 -14.79 -23.53
N VAL A 818 4.87 -13.64 -24.11
CA VAL A 818 3.62 -13.46 -24.87
C VAL A 818 3.67 -14.27 -26.15
N GLU A 819 2.68 -15.16 -26.30
CA GLU A 819 2.52 -16.00 -27.49
C GLU A 819 1.49 -15.42 -28.46
N THR A 820 0.44 -14.77 -27.93
CA THR A 820 -0.68 -14.28 -28.73
C THR A 820 -1.10 -12.88 -28.31
N ILE A 821 -1.24 -12.00 -29.29
CA ILE A 821 -1.95 -10.73 -29.16
C ILE A 821 -3.20 -10.86 -30.02
N GLU A 822 -4.37 -10.90 -29.36
CA GLU A 822 -5.62 -11.14 -30.04
C GLU A 822 -6.16 -9.91 -30.80
N ALA A 823 -7.14 -10.13 -31.65
CA ALA A 823 -7.78 -9.09 -32.44
C ALA A 823 -8.27 -7.92 -31.57
N THR A 824 -8.12 -6.69 -32.02
CA THR A 824 -8.52 -5.44 -31.35
C THR A 824 -7.80 -5.09 -30.03
N ALA A 825 -6.82 -5.90 -29.58
CA ALA A 825 -6.15 -5.75 -28.28
C ALA A 825 -5.74 -4.30 -27.96
N PHE A 826 -5.15 -3.57 -28.91
CA PHE A 826 -4.71 -2.16 -28.78
C PHE A 826 -5.45 -1.21 -29.71
N LYS A 827 -6.59 -1.62 -30.26
CA LYS A 827 -7.34 -0.77 -31.20
C LYS A 827 -7.71 0.56 -30.53
N ARG A 828 -7.58 1.67 -31.27
CA ARG A 828 -7.85 3.04 -30.79
C ARG A 828 -6.91 3.56 -29.67
N CYS A 829 -5.74 2.95 -29.44
CA CYS A 829 -4.69 3.55 -28.60
C CYS A 829 -4.02 4.71 -29.37
N SER A 830 -4.70 5.84 -29.47
CA SER A 830 -4.40 6.90 -30.43
C SER A 830 -3.05 7.61 -30.20
N LYS A 831 -2.46 7.53 -29.01
CA LYS A 831 -1.13 8.09 -28.71
C LYS A 831 0.00 7.05 -28.79
N LEU A 832 -0.31 5.79 -29.08
CA LEU A 832 0.70 4.74 -29.18
C LEU A 832 1.63 5.02 -30.39
N THR A 833 2.91 5.21 -30.09
CA THR A 833 3.94 5.58 -31.09
C THR A 833 4.86 4.43 -31.45
N THR A 834 5.11 3.56 -30.48
CA THR A 834 6.11 2.50 -30.62
C THR A 834 5.64 1.24 -29.90
N VAL A 835 5.81 0.11 -30.57
CA VAL A 835 5.62 -1.24 -30.00
C VAL A 835 6.94 -1.98 -30.15
N THR A 836 7.45 -2.46 -29.02
CA THR A 836 8.67 -3.28 -28.96
C THR A 836 8.37 -4.60 -28.24
N PHE A 837 9.29 -5.53 -28.37
CA PHE A 837 9.16 -6.86 -27.76
C PHE A 837 10.44 -7.18 -27.01
N GLU A 838 10.30 -7.71 -25.81
CA GLU A 838 11.42 -8.13 -25.00
C GLU A 838 12.26 -9.22 -25.68
N LYS A 839 13.57 -9.23 -25.43
CA LYS A 839 14.49 -10.21 -26.05
C LYS A 839 14.09 -11.64 -25.73
N GLY A 840 14.02 -12.47 -26.77
CA GLY A 840 13.60 -13.87 -26.65
C GLY A 840 12.08 -14.08 -26.76
N SER A 841 11.40 -13.13 -27.35
CA SER A 841 9.94 -13.16 -27.56
C SER A 841 9.46 -14.48 -28.17
N GLN A 842 8.41 -15.02 -27.57
CA GLN A 842 7.74 -16.26 -28.01
C GLN A 842 6.48 -15.96 -28.82
N LEU A 843 6.32 -14.75 -29.32
CA LEU A 843 5.16 -14.33 -30.09
C LEU A 843 4.98 -15.18 -31.34
N LYS A 844 3.79 -15.74 -31.50
CA LYS A 844 3.37 -16.56 -32.65
C LYS A 844 2.30 -15.86 -33.48
N ILE A 845 1.33 -15.22 -32.83
CA ILE A 845 0.12 -14.72 -33.49
C ILE A 845 -0.10 -13.24 -33.16
N ILE A 846 -0.32 -12.43 -34.19
CA ILE A 846 -0.90 -11.08 -34.08
C ILE A 846 -2.28 -11.14 -34.76
N GLY A 847 -3.32 -11.02 -33.94
CA GLY A 847 -4.71 -11.24 -34.34
C GLY A 847 -5.30 -10.12 -35.17
N GLY A 848 -6.29 -10.47 -35.96
CA GLY A 848 -7.03 -9.54 -36.80
C GLY A 848 -8.24 -10.15 -37.49
N GLY A 849 -8.83 -9.41 -38.36
CA GLY A 849 -9.96 -9.87 -39.18
C GLY A 849 -10.90 -8.76 -39.59
N PHE A 850 -11.95 -9.11 -40.31
CA PHE A 850 -13.05 -8.22 -40.67
C PHE A 850 -14.36 -8.96 -40.88
N ASP A 851 -15.49 -8.31 -40.69
CA ASP A 851 -16.83 -8.86 -40.95
C ASP A 851 -17.52 -8.13 -42.11
N THR A 852 -18.02 -8.88 -43.04
CA THR A 852 -18.73 -8.37 -44.22
C THR A 852 -20.25 -8.57 -44.14
N ASN A 853 -20.75 -9.23 -43.09
CA ASN A 853 -22.16 -9.70 -43.06
C ASN A 853 -23.17 -8.61 -42.76
N VAL A 854 -22.76 -7.37 -42.39
CA VAL A 854 -23.63 -6.32 -41.86
C VAL A 854 -23.70 -5.08 -42.78
N GLY A 855 -23.35 -5.17 -44.03
CA GLY A 855 -23.41 -4.06 -44.99
C GLY A 855 -22.35 -2.96 -44.76
N TYR A 856 -21.65 -2.99 -43.67
CA TYR A 856 -20.47 -2.20 -43.33
C TYR A 856 -19.30 -3.13 -43.04
N ARG A 857 -18.13 -2.75 -43.48
CA ARG A 857 -16.89 -3.49 -43.20
C ARG A 857 -16.37 -3.13 -41.80
N TYR A 858 -16.51 -4.00 -40.85
CA TYR A 858 -15.92 -3.85 -39.53
C TYR A 858 -14.50 -4.46 -39.55
N ILE A 859 -13.54 -3.77 -38.95
CA ILE A 859 -12.12 -4.09 -38.98
C ILE A 859 -11.64 -4.37 -37.57
N TYR A 860 -11.01 -5.50 -37.34
CA TYR A 860 -10.72 -6.09 -36.03
C TYR A 860 -9.21 -6.33 -35.83
N GLY A 861 -8.33 -5.43 -36.29
CA GLY A 861 -6.88 -5.60 -36.13
C GLY A 861 -6.39 -5.30 -34.73
N ALA A 862 -5.45 -6.10 -34.22
CA ALA A 862 -4.86 -5.92 -32.88
C ALA A 862 -4.29 -4.51 -32.67
N PHE A 863 -3.63 -3.96 -33.71
CA PHE A 863 -3.03 -2.63 -33.71
C PHE A 863 -3.68 -1.72 -34.77
N SER A 864 -4.94 -1.91 -35.10
CA SER A 864 -5.60 -1.13 -36.13
C SER A 864 -6.07 0.24 -35.66
N GLU A 865 -6.11 1.20 -36.60
CA GLU A 865 -6.59 2.57 -36.37
C GLU A 865 -5.71 3.37 -35.37
N LEU A 866 -4.40 3.10 -35.34
CA LEU A 866 -3.42 3.78 -34.49
C LEU A 866 -2.84 5.00 -35.24
N LYS A 867 -3.38 6.19 -34.97
CA LYS A 867 -3.08 7.40 -35.73
C LYS A 867 -1.63 7.90 -35.60
N ASN A 868 -0.92 7.49 -34.54
CA ASN A 868 0.44 7.96 -34.23
C ASN A 868 1.46 6.83 -34.15
N LEU A 869 1.12 5.59 -34.51
CA LEU A 869 2.06 4.49 -34.50
C LEU A 869 3.12 4.70 -35.58
N MET A 870 4.36 4.87 -35.17
CA MET A 870 5.50 5.14 -36.07
C MET A 870 6.40 3.94 -36.26
N THR A 871 6.58 3.16 -35.19
CA THR A 871 7.56 2.08 -35.19
C THR A 871 6.97 0.81 -34.53
N VAL A 872 7.17 -0.32 -35.19
CA VAL A 872 6.98 -1.66 -34.63
C VAL A 872 8.30 -2.42 -34.78
N ASP A 873 8.93 -2.75 -33.67
CA ASP A 873 10.20 -3.47 -33.66
C ASP A 873 10.00 -4.90 -33.16
N MET A 874 9.87 -5.83 -34.08
CA MET A 874 9.76 -7.27 -33.85
C MET A 874 11.11 -7.99 -34.05
N SER A 875 12.23 -7.29 -33.93
CA SER A 875 13.56 -7.91 -34.09
C SER A 875 13.86 -8.97 -33.00
N ALA A 876 13.15 -8.92 -31.87
CA ALA A 876 13.20 -9.94 -30.83
C ALA A 876 12.32 -11.18 -31.09
N CYS A 877 11.40 -11.10 -32.07
CA CYS A 877 10.38 -12.12 -32.33
C CYS A 877 10.85 -13.10 -33.43
N THR A 878 11.36 -14.26 -33.04
CA THR A 878 11.87 -15.26 -33.97
C THR A 878 10.89 -16.39 -34.29
N GLN A 879 9.73 -16.43 -33.62
CA GLN A 879 8.77 -17.52 -33.71
C GLN A 879 7.41 -17.11 -34.29
N VAL A 880 7.31 -15.91 -34.87
CA VAL A 880 6.04 -15.43 -35.44
C VAL A 880 5.61 -16.33 -36.61
N GLU A 881 4.42 -16.86 -36.48
CA GLU A 881 3.80 -17.74 -37.46
C GLU A 881 2.85 -16.98 -38.38
N ILE A 882 2.02 -16.12 -37.80
CA ILE A 882 0.97 -15.42 -38.54
C ILE A 882 0.72 -13.98 -38.05
N ILE A 883 0.55 -13.08 -39.00
CA ILE A 883 -0.04 -11.75 -38.84
C ILE A 883 -1.37 -11.79 -39.61
N GLU A 884 -2.44 -11.79 -38.86
CA GLU A 884 -3.80 -11.95 -39.40
C GLU A 884 -4.29 -10.71 -40.14
N GLU A 885 -5.41 -10.84 -40.79
CA GLU A 885 -6.01 -9.81 -41.64
C GLU A 885 -6.32 -8.53 -40.85
N CYS A 886 -5.98 -7.39 -41.42
CA CYS A 886 -6.20 -6.08 -40.82
C CYS A 886 -5.41 -5.80 -39.53
N ALA A 887 -4.46 -6.63 -39.08
CA ALA A 887 -3.71 -6.49 -37.83
C ALA A 887 -3.15 -5.09 -37.60
N PHE A 888 -2.64 -4.41 -38.67
CA PHE A 888 -2.12 -3.05 -38.66
C PHE A 888 -2.86 -2.16 -39.69
N TYR A 889 -4.18 -2.31 -39.76
CA TYR A 889 -4.98 -1.57 -40.74
C TYR A 889 -5.16 -0.10 -40.37
N ASN A 890 -4.92 0.80 -41.35
CA ASN A 890 -5.14 2.23 -41.20
C ASN A 890 -4.28 2.89 -40.10
N ASP A 891 -2.97 2.58 -40.14
CA ASP A 891 -1.92 3.18 -39.30
C ASP A 891 -1.07 4.14 -40.15
N PRO A 892 -1.55 5.34 -40.43
CA PRO A 892 -1.01 6.24 -41.45
C PRO A 892 0.40 6.80 -41.15
N GLU A 893 0.84 6.71 -39.90
CA GLU A 893 2.16 7.16 -39.46
C GLU A 893 3.19 6.02 -39.34
N LEU A 894 2.80 4.76 -39.60
CA LEU A 894 3.70 3.62 -39.47
C LEU A 894 4.81 3.69 -40.52
N ARG A 895 6.01 4.10 -40.10
CA ARG A 895 7.16 4.34 -40.96
C ARG A 895 8.19 3.21 -40.91
N LEU A 896 8.34 2.56 -39.78
CA LEU A 896 9.37 1.55 -39.59
C LEU A 896 8.74 0.28 -38.97
N PHE A 897 8.96 -0.83 -39.67
CA PHE A 897 8.61 -2.14 -39.21
C PHE A 897 9.86 -3.06 -39.30
N LYS A 898 10.23 -3.71 -38.20
CA LYS A 898 11.40 -4.59 -38.17
C LYS A 898 10.99 -6.02 -37.83
N VAL A 899 11.56 -6.99 -38.52
CA VAL A 899 11.39 -8.42 -38.25
C VAL A 899 12.75 -9.14 -38.33
N SER A 900 12.90 -10.23 -37.55
CA SER A 900 14.15 -11.02 -37.53
C SER A 900 13.99 -12.44 -38.10
N THR A 901 12.82 -12.81 -38.58
CA THR A 901 12.56 -14.12 -39.17
C THR A 901 13.15 -14.17 -40.60
N GLU A 902 13.99 -15.18 -40.88
CA GLU A 902 14.56 -15.39 -42.24
C GLU A 902 13.48 -15.77 -43.26
N THR A 903 12.51 -16.55 -42.84
CA THR A 903 11.32 -16.89 -43.66
C THR A 903 10.20 -15.96 -43.27
N PRO A 904 9.59 -15.23 -44.23
CA PRO A 904 8.44 -14.38 -43.95
C PRO A 904 7.32 -15.15 -43.22
N PRO A 905 6.83 -14.67 -42.05
CA PRO A 905 5.64 -15.20 -41.43
C PRO A 905 4.44 -15.13 -42.40
N THR A 906 3.47 -15.99 -42.20
CA THR A 906 2.20 -15.84 -42.91
C THR A 906 1.62 -14.48 -42.63
N CYS A 907 1.33 -13.72 -43.68
CA CYS A 907 0.75 -12.40 -43.56
C CYS A 907 -0.46 -12.28 -44.48
N GLU A 908 -1.61 -12.01 -43.91
CA GLU A 908 -2.82 -11.91 -44.68
C GLU A 908 -2.92 -10.62 -45.50
N ASN A 909 -3.69 -10.66 -46.59
CA ASN A 909 -3.66 -9.63 -47.63
C ASN A 909 -3.88 -8.18 -47.14
N ASN A 910 -4.74 -7.99 -46.16
CA ASN A 910 -5.14 -6.67 -45.66
C ASN A 910 -4.43 -6.26 -44.38
N ALA A 911 -3.44 -7.02 -43.89
CA ALA A 911 -2.79 -6.79 -42.60
C ALA A 911 -2.19 -5.37 -42.49
N PHE A 912 -1.62 -4.85 -43.57
CA PHE A 912 -0.94 -3.55 -43.64
C PHE A 912 -1.61 -2.54 -44.60
N VAL A 913 -2.92 -2.62 -44.82
CA VAL A 913 -3.63 -1.67 -45.67
C VAL A 913 -3.80 -0.33 -44.94
N GLY A 914 -3.43 0.78 -45.59
CA GLY A 914 -3.55 2.13 -45.03
C GLY A 914 -2.43 2.54 -44.08
N ILE A 915 -1.27 1.88 -44.13
CA ILE A 915 -0.03 2.32 -43.47
C ILE A 915 0.62 3.47 -44.25
N ASN A 916 1.66 4.06 -43.66
CA ASN A 916 2.40 5.20 -44.28
C ASN A 916 2.92 4.82 -45.67
N PRO A 917 2.69 5.64 -46.71
CA PRO A 917 3.14 5.33 -48.08
C PRO A 917 4.69 5.32 -48.25
N TYR A 918 5.43 5.78 -47.24
CA TYR A 918 6.90 5.74 -47.22
C TYR A 918 7.45 4.74 -46.22
N SER A 919 6.60 3.79 -45.74
CA SER A 919 6.98 2.81 -44.74
C SER A 919 8.13 1.92 -45.21
N VAL A 920 9.04 1.63 -44.29
CA VAL A 920 10.21 0.76 -44.51
C VAL A 920 10.03 -0.51 -43.66
N LEU A 921 10.21 -1.66 -44.31
CA LEU A 921 10.36 -2.94 -43.67
C LEU A 921 11.84 -3.33 -43.61
N LYS A 922 12.36 -3.52 -42.41
CA LYS A 922 13.69 -4.06 -42.16
C LYS A 922 13.61 -5.56 -41.87
N VAL A 923 14.36 -6.36 -42.62
CA VAL A 923 14.38 -7.82 -42.57
C VAL A 923 15.83 -8.34 -42.45
N PRO A 924 16.08 -9.59 -42.06
CA PRO A 924 17.45 -10.13 -42.03
C PRO A 924 18.15 -10.00 -43.34
N SER A 925 19.47 -9.77 -43.29
CA SER A 925 20.33 -9.62 -44.45
C SER A 925 20.14 -10.75 -45.46
N GLY A 926 19.92 -10.41 -46.72
CA GLY A 926 19.65 -11.37 -47.80
C GLY A 926 18.20 -11.86 -47.94
N CYS A 927 17.31 -11.57 -46.99
CA CYS A 927 15.93 -12.03 -47.01
C CYS A 927 14.95 -11.10 -47.72
N ALA A 928 15.39 -9.90 -48.11
CA ALA A 928 14.52 -8.87 -48.69
C ALA A 928 13.70 -9.37 -49.92
N ASN A 929 14.26 -10.25 -50.76
CA ASN A 929 13.57 -10.80 -51.92
C ASN A 929 12.43 -11.78 -51.51
N ALA A 930 12.62 -12.56 -50.45
CA ALA A 930 11.57 -13.46 -49.92
C ALA A 930 10.37 -12.66 -49.42
N TYR A 931 10.62 -11.56 -48.68
CA TYR A 931 9.58 -10.68 -48.18
C TYR A 931 8.85 -9.91 -49.27
N LYS A 932 9.58 -9.46 -50.32
CA LYS A 932 8.97 -8.84 -51.51
C LYS A 932 8.03 -9.78 -52.26
N ALA A 933 8.30 -11.07 -52.21
CA ALA A 933 7.47 -12.11 -52.87
C ALA A 933 6.29 -12.56 -51.99
N ALA A 934 6.38 -12.36 -50.68
CA ALA A 934 5.38 -12.85 -49.74
C ALA A 934 4.10 -11.99 -49.69
N THR A 935 2.95 -12.66 -49.61
CA THR A 935 1.63 -12.03 -49.51
C THR A 935 1.57 -11.11 -48.26
N GLY A 936 0.94 -9.94 -48.36
CA GLY A 936 0.79 -8.98 -47.29
C GLY A 936 2.03 -8.06 -47.10
N TRP A 937 3.21 -8.62 -47.16
CA TRP A 937 4.49 -7.89 -46.96
C TRP A 937 4.83 -6.88 -48.06
N LYS A 938 4.31 -7.08 -49.24
CA LYS A 938 4.51 -6.16 -50.40
C LYS A 938 3.88 -4.78 -50.23
N ASN A 939 3.16 -4.51 -49.17
CA ASN A 939 2.54 -3.19 -48.90
C ASN A 939 3.54 -2.15 -48.41
N PHE A 940 4.75 -2.54 -48.03
CA PHE A 940 5.80 -1.61 -47.62
C PHE A 940 6.46 -0.95 -48.84
N ALA A 941 6.72 0.36 -48.74
CA ALA A 941 7.35 1.14 -49.80
C ALA A 941 8.79 0.69 -50.08
N SER A 942 9.50 0.27 -49.06
CA SER A 942 10.85 -0.25 -49.15
C SER A 942 11.02 -1.48 -48.25
N ILE A 943 11.75 -2.48 -48.72
CA ILE A 943 12.14 -3.68 -47.96
C ILE A 943 13.67 -3.82 -48.11
N THR A 944 14.39 -3.64 -47.01
CA THR A 944 15.86 -3.58 -46.95
C THR A 944 16.37 -4.48 -45.82
N GLY A 945 17.67 -4.74 -45.80
CA GLY A 945 18.34 -5.46 -44.73
C GLY A 945 18.30 -4.71 -43.38
N LEU A 946 18.40 -5.46 -42.30
CA LEU A 946 18.55 -4.86 -40.97
C LEU A 946 19.85 -4.06 -40.83
N ASP A 947 20.87 -4.48 -41.62
CA ASP A 947 22.19 -3.89 -41.63
C ASP A 947 22.36 -2.77 -42.70
N GLU A 948 21.31 -2.51 -43.45
CA GLU A 948 21.23 -1.44 -44.46
C GLU A 948 20.30 -0.31 -43.92
#